data_eb2eb2f3d5ce36db272a6991ccc99c9a
#
_entry.id   eb2eb2f3d5ce36db272a6991ccc99c9a
#
_cell.length_a   1.000
_cell.length_b   1.000
_cell.length_c   1.000
_cell.angle_alpha   90.00
_cell.angle_beta   90.00
_cell.angle_gamma   90.00
#
_symmetry.space_group_name_H-M   'P 1'
#
loop_
_entity.id
_entity.type
_entity.pdbx_description
1 polymer ?
#
loop_
_entity_poly.entity_id
_entity_poly.type
_entity_poly.pdbx_seq_one_letter_code
_entity_poly.pdbx_strand_id
1 'polypeptide(L)'
;ATDAVISKEGILTGSHWGAIRATVKDGRFVAAKPFELDKYPSKMIAGLPDHVHNAARIRYPMVRVDWLRKRHLSDTSQRGDNRFVRVSWDEALDMFYEELERVQKTHGPSALLTASGWQSTGMFHNASGMLAKAIALHGNSVGTGGDYSTGAAQVILPRVVGSMEVYEQQTSWPLVLQNSKTIVLWGSDLLKNQQANWWCPDHDVYEYYAQLKAKVAAGEIEVISIDPVVTSTHEYLGREHVKHIAVNPQTDVPLQLALAYTLYSENLYDKNFLANYCVGFEQFLPYLLGEKDGQPKDAAWAEKLTGIDAESIRGLARQMAANRTQIIAGWCVQRMQHGEQWAWMIVVLAAMLGQIGLPGGGFGFGWHYNGAGTPGRKGVILSGFSGSTSIPPVHDNSDYKGYSSTIPIARFIDAILEPGKVINWNGKSVKLPPLKMCIFAGTNPFHRHQQINRIIEGWRKLETVIAIDNQWTSTCRFADIVLPATTQFERNDLDQYGNHSNRGIIAMKQVVPPQFEARNDFDIFRELCRRFNREEAFTEGLDEMGWLKRIWQEGVQQGKGRGVHLPAFDDFWNNKEYVEFDHPQMFVRHQAFREDPDLEPLGTPSGLIEIYSKTIADMNYDDCQGHPMWFEKIERSHGGPGSQKYPLHLQSVHPDFRLHSQLCESETL
;
A
#
# COMPACT_ATOMS: atom_id res chain seq x y z
N ALA A 1 -30.23 -21.08 17.87
CA ALA A 1 -29.58 -20.13 16.96
C ALA A 1 -30.65 -19.66 15.98
N THR A 2 -31.17 -18.48 16.20
CA THR A 2 -32.05 -17.82 15.26
C THR A 2 -31.20 -17.28 14.13
N ASP A 3 -31.32 -17.86 12.96
CA ASP A 3 -30.88 -17.25 11.73
C ASP A 3 -31.60 -15.90 11.60
N ALA A 4 -30.91 -14.86 11.98
CA ALA A 4 -31.38 -13.53 11.68
C ALA A 4 -31.38 -13.44 10.14
N VAL A 5 -32.56 -13.37 9.56
CA VAL A 5 -32.73 -13.03 8.15
C VAL A 5 -32.14 -11.63 8.00
N ILE A 6 -30.89 -11.58 7.53
CA ILE A 6 -30.24 -10.31 7.24
C ILE A 6 -31.00 -9.75 6.03
N SER A 7 -31.75 -8.70 6.29
CA SER A 7 -32.62 -8.12 5.29
C SER A 7 -31.78 -7.49 4.17
N LYS A 8 -32.10 -7.79 2.91
CA LYS A 8 -31.52 -7.15 1.71
C LYS A 8 -31.99 -5.70 1.54
N GLU A 9 -32.36 -5.03 2.65
CA GLU A 9 -32.81 -3.65 2.60
C GLU A 9 -31.62 -2.69 2.56
N GLY A 10 -31.69 -1.75 1.64
CA GLY A 10 -30.70 -0.71 1.46
C GLY A 10 -29.96 -0.83 0.12
N ILE A 11 -29.22 0.22 -0.20
CA ILE A 11 -28.48 0.34 -1.47
C ILE A 11 -27.12 -0.31 -1.30
N LEU A 12 -26.82 -1.28 -2.16
CA LEU A 12 -25.51 -1.96 -2.15
C LEU A 12 -24.44 -1.05 -2.71
N THR A 13 -23.35 -0.88 -1.97
CA THR A 13 -22.13 -0.25 -2.43
C THR A 13 -20.92 -0.81 -1.65
N GLY A 14 -19.72 -0.42 -2.06
CA GLY A 14 -18.49 -0.89 -1.47
C GLY A 14 -17.58 0.23 -0.98
N SER A 15 -16.61 -0.16 -0.19
CA SER A 15 -15.56 0.72 0.31
C SER A 15 -14.30 -0.11 0.60
N HIS A 16 -13.19 0.57 0.92
CA HIS A 16 -11.97 -0.11 1.41
C HIS A 16 -12.21 -0.89 2.71
N TRP A 17 -13.29 -0.62 3.44
CA TRP A 17 -13.62 -1.24 4.74
C TRP A 17 -14.71 -2.31 4.65
N GLY A 18 -15.20 -2.58 3.46
CA GLY A 18 -16.20 -3.61 3.20
C GLY A 18 -17.37 -3.11 2.35
N ALA A 19 -18.20 -4.05 1.95
CA ALA A 19 -19.46 -3.78 1.27
C ALA A 19 -20.55 -3.47 2.31
N ILE A 20 -21.47 -2.61 1.96
CA ILE A 20 -22.55 -2.13 2.84
C ILE A 20 -23.87 -2.07 2.12
N ARG A 21 -24.94 -2.12 2.89
CA ARG A 21 -26.28 -1.70 2.49
C ARG A 21 -26.53 -0.32 3.09
N ALA A 22 -26.58 0.71 2.25
CA ALA A 22 -26.75 2.09 2.69
C ALA A 22 -28.21 2.44 2.91
N THR A 23 -28.50 3.09 4.03
CA THR A 23 -29.83 3.63 4.33
C THR A 23 -29.86 5.10 4.01
N VAL A 24 -30.84 5.50 3.18
CA VAL A 24 -31.08 6.90 2.80
C VAL A 24 -32.40 7.36 3.41
N LYS A 25 -32.37 8.53 4.04
CA LYS A 25 -33.56 9.17 4.60
C LYS A 25 -33.53 10.65 4.28
N ASP A 26 -34.62 11.15 3.69
CA ASP A 26 -34.76 12.56 3.28
C ASP A 26 -33.55 13.03 2.41
N GLY A 27 -33.12 12.18 1.49
CA GLY A 27 -32.01 12.49 0.57
C GLY A 27 -30.62 12.43 1.20
N ARG A 28 -30.48 11.96 2.44
CA ARG A 28 -29.21 11.86 3.14
C ARG A 28 -28.84 10.41 3.42
N PHE A 29 -27.58 10.11 3.27
CA PHE A 29 -26.99 8.84 3.68
C PHE A 29 -26.85 8.86 5.21
N VAL A 30 -27.66 8.05 5.92
CA VAL A 30 -27.79 8.12 7.38
C VAL A 30 -27.21 6.91 8.11
N ALA A 31 -27.10 5.76 7.46
CA ALA A 31 -26.55 4.56 8.09
C ALA A 31 -25.94 3.61 7.06
N ALA A 32 -24.87 2.95 7.45
CA ALA A 32 -24.22 1.88 6.69
C ALA A 32 -24.43 0.56 7.46
N LYS A 33 -25.21 -0.34 6.90
CA LYS A 33 -25.40 -1.69 7.45
C LYS A 33 -24.42 -2.65 6.78
N PRO A 34 -23.89 -3.65 7.50
CA PRO A 34 -23.03 -4.66 6.88
C PRO A 34 -23.71 -5.37 5.71
N PHE A 35 -22.95 -5.64 4.68
CA PHE A 35 -23.39 -6.50 3.57
C PHE A 35 -23.70 -7.91 4.07
N GLU A 36 -24.73 -8.53 3.54
CA GLU A 36 -25.22 -9.83 4.02
C GLU A 36 -24.20 -10.98 3.91
N LEU A 37 -23.19 -10.86 3.04
CA LEU A 37 -22.12 -11.85 2.93
C LEU A 37 -20.93 -11.57 3.84
N ASP A 38 -20.84 -10.38 4.42
CA ASP A 38 -19.75 -10.02 5.31
C ASP A 38 -20.06 -10.44 6.75
N LYS A 39 -19.47 -11.55 7.16
CA LYS A 39 -19.68 -12.12 8.50
C LYS A 39 -18.85 -11.42 9.59
N TYR A 40 -17.85 -10.64 9.19
CA TYR A 40 -16.91 -9.97 10.09
C TYR A 40 -16.74 -8.49 9.71
N PRO A 41 -17.84 -7.72 9.70
CA PRO A 41 -17.79 -6.34 9.23
C PRO A 41 -16.86 -5.47 10.07
N SER A 42 -16.16 -4.56 9.40
CA SER A 42 -15.34 -3.56 10.07
C SER A 42 -16.21 -2.53 10.78
N LYS A 43 -15.82 -2.14 12.00
CA LYS A 43 -16.47 -1.03 12.70
C LYS A 43 -16.36 0.31 11.96
N MET A 44 -15.40 0.42 11.06
CA MET A 44 -15.14 1.64 10.27
C MET A 44 -16.31 2.02 9.38
N ILE A 45 -17.17 1.07 9.00
CA ILE A 45 -18.33 1.38 8.15
C ILE A 45 -19.30 2.37 8.81
N ALA A 46 -19.32 2.44 10.13
CA ALA A 46 -20.16 3.39 10.87
C ALA A 46 -19.84 4.86 10.54
N GLY A 47 -18.61 5.15 10.13
CA GLY A 47 -18.18 6.51 9.75
C GLY A 47 -18.44 6.88 8.30
N LEU A 48 -18.92 5.95 7.46
CA LEU A 48 -19.10 6.22 6.03
C LEU A 48 -20.14 7.32 5.71
N PRO A 49 -21.27 7.40 6.43
CA PRO A 49 -22.19 8.55 6.24
C PRO A 49 -21.51 9.90 6.50
N ASP A 50 -20.64 9.99 7.49
CA ASP A 50 -19.90 11.21 7.81
C ASP A 50 -18.95 11.62 6.68
N HIS A 51 -18.42 10.66 5.93
CA HIS A 51 -17.56 10.94 4.78
C HIS A 51 -18.29 11.76 3.70
N VAL A 52 -19.58 11.55 3.54
CA VAL A 52 -20.43 12.29 2.59
C VAL A 52 -20.90 13.60 3.20
N HIS A 53 -21.38 13.56 4.44
CA HIS A 53 -22.07 14.66 5.10
C HIS A 53 -21.27 15.17 6.29
N ASN A 54 -20.30 16.04 6.03
CA ASN A 54 -19.46 16.65 7.06
C ASN A 54 -19.13 18.11 6.71
N ALA A 55 -18.70 18.86 7.71
CA ALA A 55 -18.39 20.28 7.55
C ALA A 55 -17.15 20.56 6.70
N ALA A 56 -16.26 19.56 6.54
CA ALA A 56 -15.03 19.72 5.78
C ALA A 56 -15.20 19.43 4.28
N ARG A 57 -16.42 19.09 3.81
CA ARG A 57 -16.67 18.88 2.38
C ARG A 57 -16.33 20.12 1.58
N ILE A 58 -15.60 19.92 0.49
CA ILE A 58 -15.40 20.95 -0.53
C ILE A 58 -16.71 21.05 -1.30
N ARG A 59 -17.35 22.22 -1.24
CA ARG A 59 -18.70 22.41 -1.78
C ARG A 59 -18.70 22.94 -3.20
N TYR A 60 -17.74 23.79 -3.52
CA TYR A 60 -17.68 24.54 -4.76
C TYR A 60 -16.25 24.57 -5.29
N PRO A 61 -16.03 24.77 -6.61
CA PRO A 61 -14.72 25.14 -7.09
C PRO A 61 -14.25 26.42 -6.42
N MET A 62 -13.04 26.39 -5.88
CA MET A 62 -12.48 27.49 -5.09
C MET A 62 -11.11 27.86 -5.63
N VAL A 63 -10.79 29.15 -5.65
CA VAL A 63 -9.49 29.65 -6.11
C VAL A 63 -8.93 30.57 -5.04
N ARG A 64 -7.64 30.41 -4.74
CA ARG A 64 -6.95 31.31 -3.79
C ARG A 64 -6.95 32.73 -4.34
N VAL A 65 -7.34 33.68 -3.49
CA VAL A 65 -7.61 35.07 -3.91
C VAL A 65 -6.43 35.70 -4.67
N ASP A 66 -5.24 35.63 -4.13
CA ASP A 66 -4.09 36.28 -4.78
C ASP A 66 -3.72 35.56 -6.10
N TRP A 67 -3.87 34.22 -6.15
CA TRP A 67 -3.64 33.48 -7.39
C TRP A 67 -4.69 33.83 -8.45
N LEU A 68 -5.93 34.05 -8.08
CA LEU A 68 -6.98 34.48 -9.00
C LEU A 68 -6.63 35.82 -9.65
N ARG A 69 -6.02 36.75 -8.89
CA ARG A 69 -5.64 38.07 -9.35
C ARG A 69 -4.37 38.07 -10.19
N LYS A 70 -3.35 37.30 -9.79
CA LYS A 70 -1.98 37.40 -10.33
C LYS A 70 -1.52 36.11 -11.02
N ARG A 71 -2.29 35.04 -10.98
CA ARG A 71 -1.94 33.71 -11.54
C ARG A 71 -0.62 33.21 -10.96
N HIS A 72 0.27 32.70 -11.80
CA HIS A 72 1.57 32.15 -11.39
C HIS A 72 2.52 33.18 -10.78
N LEU A 73 2.19 34.45 -10.87
CA LEU A 73 2.96 35.56 -10.25
C LEU A 73 2.42 35.92 -8.86
N SER A 74 1.52 35.15 -8.32
CA SER A 74 0.93 35.35 -6.99
C SER A 74 1.96 35.29 -5.86
N ASP A 75 1.63 35.90 -4.73
CA ASP A 75 2.40 35.78 -3.51
C ASP A 75 2.11 34.39 -2.87
N THR A 76 3.04 33.46 -3.08
CA THR A 76 2.93 32.07 -2.59
C THR A 76 3.10 31.94 -1.08
N SER A 77 3.64 32.96 -0.39
CA SER A 77 3.75 32.99 1.06
C SER A 77 2.38 33.01 1.75
N GLN A 78 1.33 33.37 1.02
CA GLN A 78 -0.04 33.40 1.51
C GLN A 78 -0.76 32.05 1.41
N ARG A 79 -0.16 31.04 0.79
CA ARG A 79 -0.75 29.68 0.80
C ARG A 79 -0.91 29.18 2.23
N GLY A 80 -2.09 28.65 2.53
CA GLY A 80 -2.46 28.20 3.87
C GLY A 80 -3.22 29.22 4.72
N ASP A 81 -3.41 30.45 4.26
CA ASP A 81 -4.16 31.48 4.96
C ASP A 81 -5.70 31.36 4.84
N ASN A 82 -6.16 30.36 4.09
CA ASN A 82 -7.58 30.03 3.87
C ASN A 82 -8.38 31.12 3.13
N ARG A 83 -7.75 32.00 2.38
CA ARG A 83 -8.45 33.00 1.57
C ARG A 83 -8.73 32.48 0.17
N PHE A 84 -9.94 31.95 0.00
CA PHE A 84 -10.44 31.38 -1.25
C PHE A 84 -11.71 32.08 -1.70
N VAL A 85 -11.92 32.13 -3.02
CA VAL A 85 -13.13 32.64 -3.65
C VAL A 85 -13.81 31.52 -4.42
N ARG A 86 -15.12 31.41 -4.30
CA ARG A 86 -15.90 30.52 -5.14
C ARG A 86 -15.89 31.02 -6.58
N VAL A 87 -15.68 30.10 -7.51
CA VAL A 87 -15.79 30.34 -8.96
C VAL A 87 -16.71 29.29 -9.59
N SER A 88 -17.12 29.51 -10.84
CA SER A 88 -17.83 28.48 -11.58
C SER A 88 -16.89 27.36 -12.00
N TRP A 89 -17.46 26.20 -12.33
CA TRP A 89 -16.67 25.11 -12.89
C TRP A 89 -15.96 25.50 -14.19
N ASP A 90 -16.65 26.21 -15.08
CA ASP A 90 -16.03 26.67 -16.34
C ASP A 90 -14.85 27.60 -16.08
N GLU A 91 -15.00 28.56 -15.18
CA GLU A 91 -13.90 29.44 -14.80
C GLU A 91 -12.70 28.66 -14.23
N ALA A 92 -12.97 27.70 -13.31
CA ALA A 92 -11.93 26.89 -12.70
C ALA A 92 -11.20 26.02 -13.71
N LEU A 93 -11.95 25.36 -14.60
CA LEU A 93 -11.38 24.49 -15.63
C LEU A 93 -10.66 25.25 -16.72
N ASP A 94 -11.14 26.46 -17.07
CA ASP A 94 -10.41 27.35 -17.98
C ASP A 94 -9.05 27.73 -17.41
N MET A 95 -9.02 28.12 -16.13
CA MET A 95 -7.76 28.45 -15.45
C MET A 95 -6.83 27.24 -15.32
N PHE A 96 -7.38 26.06 -15.05
CA PHE A 96 -6.62 24.81 -15.02
C PHE A 96 -5.98 24.55 -16.39
N TYR A 97 -6.77 24.61 -17.44
CA TYR A 97 -6.27 24.39 -18.81
C TYR A 97 -5.22 25.42 -19.22
N GLU A 98 -5.49 26.70 -19.00
CA GLU A 98 -4.55 27.79 -19.33
C GLU A 98 -3.19 27.57 -18.65
N GLU A 99 -3.21 27.16 -17.39
CA GLU A 99 -1.99 26.94 -16.62
C GLU A 99 -1.25 25.68 -17.07
N LEU A 100 -1.97 24.59 -17.32
CA LEU A 100 -1.41 23.38 -17.90
C LEU A 100 -0.74 23.66 -19.24
N GLU A 101 -1.42 24.38 -20.11
CA GLU A 101 -0.90 24.77 -21.42
C GLU A 101 0.33 25.65 -21.30
N ARG A 102 0.32 26.65 -20.43
CA ARG A 102 1.46 27.54 -20.21
C ARG A 102 2.70 26.77 -19.76
N VAL A 103 2.55 25.90 -18.75
CA VAL A 103 3.66 25.13 -18.18
C VAL A 103 4.24 24.16 -19.20
N GLN A 104 3.38 23.44 -19.93
CA GLN A 104 3.83 22.51 -20.96
C GLN A 104 4.56 23.21 -22.11
N LYS A 105 4.05 24.33 -22.60
CA LYS A 105 4.69 25.08 -23.68
C LYS A 105 5.99 25.77 -23.25
N THR A 106 5.97 26.38 -22.09
CA THR A 106 7.09 27.25 -21.65
C THR A 106 8.22 26.41 -21.05
N HIS A 107 7.90 25.39 -20.26
CA HIS A 107 8.87 24.66 -19.46
C HIS A 107 9.01 23.18 -19.84
N GLY A 108 8.02 22.58 -20.51
CA GLY A 108 8.03 21.18 -20.91
C GLY A 108 7.64 20.22 -19.79
N PRO A 109 7.84 18.90 -20.01
CA PRO A 109 7.29 17.86 -19.13
C PRO A 109 7.96 17.80 -17.76
N SER A 110 9.20 18.22 -17.63
CA SER A 110 9.93 18.17 -16.36
C SER A 110 9.45 19.20 -15.34
N ALA A 111 8.60 20.14 -15.72
CA ALA A 111 8.07 21.17 -14.83
C ALA A 111 6.72 20.82 -14.19
N LEU A 112 6.08 19.74 -14.63
CA LEU A 112 4.76 19.33 -14.15
C LEU A 112 4.83 17.99 -13.41
N LEU A 113 4.41 17.99 -12.15
CA LEU A 113 4.24 16.76 -11.37
C LEU A 113 2.76 16.45 -11.18
N THR A 114 2.40 15.19 -11.41
CA THR A 114 1.07 14.67 -11.09
C THR A 114 1.20 13.58 -10.04
N ALA A 115 0.29 13.58 -9.07
CA ALA A 115 0.25 12.57 -8.02
C ALA A 115 -1.18 12.24 -7.61
N SER A 116 -1.38 11.01 -7.20
CA SER A 116 -2.62 10.50 -6.65
C SER A 116 -2.31 9.55 -5.50
N GLY A 117 -3.34 9.03 -4.84
CA GLY A 117 -3.16 8.14 -3.71
C GLY A 117 -4.32 7.15 -3.58
N TRP A 118 -4.51 6.63 -2.39
CA TRP A 118 -5.65 5.81 -2.03
C TRP A 118 -6.88 6.70 -1.97
N GLN A 119 -7.81 6.53 -2.90
CA GLN A 119 -9.04 7.31 -2.92
C GLN A 119 -10.24 6.46 -2.47
N SER A 120 -10.93 5.90 -3.43
CA SER A 120 -12.02 4.97 -3.21
C SER A 120 -11.74 3.66 -3.91
N THR A 121 -12.39 2.60 -3.48
CA THR A 121 -12.44 1.38 -4.25
C THR A 121 -13.36 1.54 -5.47
N GLY A 122 -13.33 0.60 -6.39
CA GLY A 122 -14.11 0.63 -7.62
C GLY A 122 -13.24 0.50 -8.86
N MET A 123 -13.81 -0.09 -9.91
CA MET A 123 -13.04 -0.41 -11.12
C MET A 123 -13.01 0.73 -12.13
N PHE A 124 -14.08 1.51 -12.19
CA PHE A 124 -14.18 2.60 -13.18
C PHE A 124 -13.70 3.93 -12.63
N HIS A 125 -14.24 4.38 -11.50
CA HIS A 125 -13.90 5.68 -10.92
C HIS A 125 -12.53 5.63 -10.23
N ASN A 126 -11.50 5.68 -11.05
CA ASN A 126 -10.10 5.62 -10.66
C ASN A 126 -9.46 6.98 -10.93
N ALA A 127 -9.43 7.85 -9.94
CA ALA A 127 -8.87 9.19 -10.09
C ALA A 127 -7.40 9.17 -10.54
N SER A 128 -6.62 8.19 -10.09
CA SER A 128 -5.24 8.00 -10.52
C SER A 128 -5.14 7.73 -12.03
N GLY A 129 -5.90 6.77 -12.52
CA GLY A 129 -5.95 6.45 -13.96
C GLY A 129 -6.50 7.60 -14.79
N MET A 130 -7.53 8.28 -14.31
CA MET A 130 -8.15 9.40 -15.01
C MET A 130 -7.21 10.61 -15.12
N LEU A 131 -6.53 10.97 -14.03
CA LEU A 131 -5.50 12.01 -14.05
C LEU A 131 -4.37 11.65 -15.02
N ALA A 132 -3.85 10.44 -14.92
CA ALA A 132 -2.76 9.97 -15.78
C ALA A 132 -3.14 10.03 -17.27
N LYS A 133 -4.33 9.56 -17.63
CA LYS A 133 -4.81 9.55 -19.02
C LYS A 133 -5.02 10.99 -19.54
N ALA A 134 -5.68 11.84 -18.77
CA ALA A 134 -5.93 13.22 -19.17
C ALA A 134 -4.64 13.98 -19.42
N ILE A 135 -3.66 13.85 -18.53
CA ILE A 135 -2.36 14.53 -18.69
C ILE A 135 -1.57 13.92 -19.86
N ALA A 136 -1.57 12.58 -20.01
CA ALA A 136 -0.92 11.94 -21.15
C ALA A 136 -1.48 12.38 -22.51
N LEU A 137 -2.76 12.71 -22.57
CA LEU A 137 -3.40 13.26 -23.78
C LEU A 137 -3.01 14.71 -24.06
N HIS A 138 -2.56 15.44 -23.07
CA HIS A 138 -2.09 16.82 -23.24
C HIS A 138 -0.58 16.88 -23.50
N GLY A 139 0.20 16.18 -22.70
CA GLY A 139 1.65 16.13 -22.75
C GLY A 139 2.19 15.19 -21.70
N ASN A 140 3.51 15.11 -21.55
CA ASN A 140 4.14 14.29 -20.54
C ASN A 140 4.29 15.03 -19.22
N SER A 141 4.56 14.29 -18.15
CA SER A 141 4.73 14.84 -16.81
C SER A 141 5.71 14.02 -16.00
N VAL A 142 6.02 14.50 -14.80
CA VAL A 142 6.84 13.80 -13.80
C VAL A 142 5.90 13.07 -12.85
N GLY A 143 6.26 11.83 -12.53
CA GLY A 143 5.59 11.05 -11.50
C GLY A 143 6.51 10.72 -10.34
N THR A 144 5.98 10.03 -9.34
CA THR A 144 6.76 9.52 -8.21
C THR A 144 6.90 8.00 -8.28
N GLY A 145 8.02 7.48 -7.82
CA GLY A 145 8.31 6.05 -7.75
C GLY A 145 8.46 5.57 -6.32
N GLY A 146 8.11 4.30 -6.08
CA GLY A 146 8.09 3.72 -4.76
C GLY A 146 6.87 4.18 -3.94
N ASP A 147 6.81 3.73 -2.70
CA ASP A 147 5.79 4.14 -1.74
C ASP A 147 6.34 4.07 -0.31
N TYR A 148 5.55 4.52 0.65
CA TYR A 148 5.90 4.42 2.06
C TYR A 148 5.39 3.13 2.72
N SER A 149 4.44 2.43 2.09
CA SER A 149 3.89 1.18 2.63
C SER A 149 4.94 0.09 2.70
N THR A 150 5.66 -0.12 1.59
CA THR A 150 6.56 -1.26 1.41
C THR A 150 7.84 -0.88 0.63
N GLY A 151 8.20 0.40 0.60
CA GLY A 151 9.25 0.90 -0.30
C GLY A 151 10.60 0.19 -0.16
N ALA A 152 11.07 -0.06 1.05
CA ALA A 152 12.32 -0.77 1.28
C ALA A 152 12.25 -2.23 0.84
N ALA A 153 11.15 -2.92 1.16
CA ALA A 153 10.94 -4.29 0.72
C ALA A 153 10.85 -4.40 -0.80
N GLN A 154 10.18 -3.46 -1.44
CA GLN A 154 10.07 -3.44 -2.91
C GLN A 154 11.40 -3.31 -3.64
N VAL A 155 12.39 -2.67 -3.04
CA VAL A 155 13.71 -2.54 -3.67
C VAL A 155 14.63 -3.72 -3.36
N ILE A 156 14.53 -4.30 -2.16
CA ILE A 156 15.45 -5.36 -1.75
C ILE A 156 14.96 -6.75 -2.18
N LEU A 157 13.69 -7.08 -1.98
CA LEU A 157 13.19 -8.44 -2.19
C LEU A 157 13.28 -8.93 -3.64
N PRO A 158 13.05 -8.10 -4.68
CA PRO A 158 13.28 -8.55 -6.05
C PRO A 158 14.72 -8.99 -6.33
N ARG A 159 15.69 -8.42 -5.62
CA ARG A 159 17.11 -8.75 -5.75
C ARG A 159 17.53 -9.93 -4.88
N VAL A 160 16.70 -10.35 -3.95
CA VAL A 160 16.96 -11.46 -3.03
C VAL A 160 16.18 -12.71 -3.42
N VAL A 161 14.90 -12.56 -3.75
CA VAL A 161 14.01 -13.68 -4.08
C VAL A 161 13.30 -13.53 -5.43
N GLY A 162 13.60 -12.46 -6.16
CA GLY A 162 13.09 -12.28 -7.53
C GLY A 162 11.67 -11.77 -7.64
N SER A 163 11.02 -11.41 -6.55
CA SER A 163 9.69 -10.82 -6.52
C SER A 163 9.54 -9.85 -5.35
N MET A 164 8.51 -9.01 -5.40
CA MET A 164 8.28 -8.01 -4.34
C MET A 164 7.78 -8.61 -3.03
N GLU A 165 7.17 -9.78 -3.06
CA GLU A 165 6.64 -10.55 -1.92
C GLU A 165 5.51 -9.88 -1.13
N VAL A 166 5.52 -8.58 -1.00
CA VAL A 166 4.63 -7.83 -0.10
C VAL A 166 3.15 -7.84 -0.51
N TYR A 167 2.86 -8.03 -1.80
CA TYR A 167 1.49 -8.07 -2.32
C TYR A 167 1.09 -9.44 -2.87
N GLU A 168 1.95 -10.43 -2.75
CA GLU A 168 1.74 -11.75 -3.31
C GLU A 168 0.78 -12.58 -2.45
N GLN A 169 0.08 -13.53 -3.10
CA GLN A 169 -0.73 -14.50 -2.35
C GLN A 169 0.18 -15.31 -1.42
N GLN A 170 -0.26 -15.47 -0.19
CA GLN A 170 0.46 -16.23 0.83
C GLN A 170 -0.05 -17.67 0.90
N THR A 171 0.74 -18.53 1.51
CA THR A 171 0.30 -19.90 1.82
C THR A 171 -1.06 -19.87 2.51
N SER A 172 -1.96 -20.71 2.04
CA SER A 172 -3.35 -20.72 2.50
C SER A 172 -3.44 -21.01 4.00
N TRP A 173 -4.26 -20.23 4.69
CA TRP A 173 -4.46 -20.37 6.15
C TRP A 173 -4.81 -21.79 6.58
N PRO A 174 -5.69 -22.54 5.88
CA PRO A 174 -5.94 -23.95 6.26
C PRO A 174 -4.65 -24.79 6.32
N LEU A 175 -3.71 -24.58 5.42
CA LEU A 175 -2.43 -25.29 5.40
C LEU A 175 -1.50 -24.83 6.53
N VAL A 176 -1.49 -23.53 6.83
CA VAL A 176 -0.76 -23.01 7.99
C VAL A 176 -1.30 -23.61 9.28
N LEU A 177 -2.61 -23.61 9.46
CA LEU A 177 -3.26 -24.13 10.65
C LEU A 177 -3.06 -25.65 10.85
N GLN A 178 -2.97 -26.41 9.75
CA GLN A 178 -2.75 -27.85 9.78
C GLN A 178 -1.29 -28.23 10.05
N ASN A 179 -0.34 -27.46 9.57
CA ASN A 179 1.05 -27.85 9.50
C ASN A 179 1.99 -27.11 10.45
N SER A 180 1.74 -25.83 10.73
CA SER A 180 2.61 -25.03 11.59
C SER A 180 2.49 -25.44 13.06
N LYS A 181 3.61 -25.54 13.76
CA LYS A 181 3.68 -25.69 15.21
C LYS A 181 4.04 -24.37 15.89
N THR A 182 4.82 -23.55 15.20
CA THR A 182 5.24 -22.23 15.66
C THR A 182 4.90 -21.21 14.58
N ILE A 183 4.21 -20.14 14.96
CA ILE A 183 3.96 -18.99 14.12
C ILE A 183 4.67 -17.79 14.73
N VAL A 184 5.57 -17.17 13.98
CA VAL A 184 6.27 -15.96 14.39
C VAL A 184 5.65 -14.76 13.69
N LEU A 185 4.95 -13.93 14.46
CA LEU A 185 4.44 -12.65 13.98
C LEU A 185 5.52 -11.61 14.20
N TRP A 186 6.13 -11.13 13.13
CA TRP A 186 7.18 -10.12 13.22
C TRP A 186 6.66 -8.76 12.74
N GLY A 187 6.33 -7.90 13.69
CA GLY A 187 5.75 -6.60 13.36
C GLY A 187 4.46 -6.72 12.55
N SER A 188 3.60 -7.67 12.89
CA SER A 188 2.40 -7.99 12.12
C SER A 188 1.16 -8.04 13.01
N ASP A 189 0.28 -7.05 12.84
CA ASP A 189 -1.03 -7.01 13.51
C ASP A 189 -2.11 -7.44 12.51
N LEU A 190 -2.37 -8.74 12.46
CA LEU A 190 -3.28 -9.35 11.49
C LEU A 190 -4.69 -8.75 11.55
N LEU A 191 -5.24 -8.62 12.75
CA LEU A 191 -6.64 -8.23 12.93
C LEU A 191 -6.88 -6.77 12.53
N LYS A 192 -6.03 -5.87 12.98
CA LYS A 192 -6.22 -4.44 12.70
C LYS A 192 -6.09 -4.17 11.21
N ASN A 193 -5.07 -4.71 10.57
CA ASN A 193 -4.73 -4.35 9.20
C ASN A 193 -5.68 -4.95 8.17
N GLN A 194 -6.34 -6.06 8.47
CA GLN A 194 -7.30 -6.69 7.55
C GLN A 194 -8.66 -6.00 7.50
N GLN A 195 -8.90 -4.99 8.31
CA GLN A 195 -10.14 -4.22 8.23
C GLN A 195 -10.29 -3.46 6.93
N ALA A 196 -9.17 -3.03 6.34
CA ALA A 196 -9.14 -2.24 5.11
C ALA A 196 -8.24 -2.91 4.08
N ASN A 197 -8.71 -3.01 2.84
CA ASN A 197 -7.97 -3.62 1.74
C ASN A 197 -8.03 -2.74 0.49
N TRP A 198 -7.25 -3.11 -0.52
CA TRP A 198 -7.16 -2.35 -1.77
C TRP A 198 -8.47 -2.36 -2.56
N TRP A 199 -9.04 -3.54 -2.79
CA TRP A 199 -10.41 -3.70 -3.28
C TRP A 199 -11.36 -3.87 -2.10
N CYS A 200 -12.65 -3.95 -2.36
CA CYS A 200 -13.64 -4.15 -1.32
C CYS A 200 -13.40 -5.47 -0.58
N PRO A 201 -13.05 -5.44 0.71
CA PRO A 201 -12.76 -6.66 1.45
C PRO A 201 -14.03 -7.46 1.74
N ASP A 202 -13.88 -8.79 1.69
CA ASP A 202 -14.92 -9.73 2.12
C ASP A 202 -14.80 -10.13 3.59
N HIS A 203 -13.65 -9.87 4.20
CA HIS A 203 -13.30 -10.23 5.58
C HIS A 203 -13.34 -11.74 5.88
N ASP A 204 -13.36 -12.60 4.86
CA ASP A 204 -13.39 -14.05 5.07
C ASP A 204 -12.17 -14.57 5.86
N VAL A 205 -11.06 -13.85 5.78
CA VAL A 205 -9.82 -14.20 6.50
C VAL A 205 -10.02 -14.30 8.02
N TYR A 206 -10.97 -13.57 8.59
CA TYR A 206 -11.24 -13.59 10.03
C TYR A 206 -11.77 -14.95 10.51
N GLU A 207 -12.35 -15.74 9.63
CA GLU A 207 -12.72 -17.13 9.93
C GLU A 207 -11.50 -17.96 10.36
N TYR A 208 -10.38 -17.76 9.67
CA TYR A 208 -9.13 -18.46 9.98
C TYR A 208 -8.47 -17.92 11.23
N TYR A 209 -8.64 -16.65 11.54
CA TYR A 209 -8.17 -16.07 12.80
C TYR A 209 -8.92 -16.68 14.00
N ALA A 210 -10.21 -16.94 13.87
CA ALA A 210 -10.98 -17.64 14.88
C ALA A 210 -10.48 -19.08 15.10
N GLN A 211 -10.14 -19.78 14.03
CA GLN A 211 -9.56 -21.12 14.11
C GLN A 211 -8.16 -21.09 14.73
N LEU A 212 -7.34 -20.11 14.39
CA LEU A 212 -6.03 -19.90 15.00
C LEU A 212 -6.16 -19.68 16.51
N LYS A 213 -7.09 -18.82 16.92
CA LYS A 213 -7.36 -18.56 18.34
C LYS A 213 -7.67 -19.85 19.10
N ALA A 214 -8.51 -20.71 18.56
CA ALA A 214 -8.86 -21.98 19.17
C ALA A 214 -7.65 -22.93 19.30
N LYS A 215 -6.81 -23.02 18.25
CA LYS A 215 -5.62 -23.87 18.25
C LYS A 215 -4.55 -23.37 19.22
N VAL A 216 -4.39 -22.07 19.33
CA VAL A 216 -3.45 -21.46 20.27
C VAL A 216 -3.90 -21.71 21.71
N ALA A 217 -5.18 -21.52 22.00
CA ALA A 217 -5.74 -21.80 23.32
C ALA A 217 -5.61 -23.29 23.71
N ALA A 218 -5.70 -24.18 22.74
CA ALA A 218 -5.54 -25.62 22.95
C ALA A 218 -4.06 -26.07 23.04
N GLY A 219 -3.11 -25.17 22.82
CA GLY A 219 -1.67 -25.50 22.83
C GLY A 219 -1.19 -26.25 21.59
N GLU A 220 -1.99 -26.32 20.53
CA GLU A 220 -1.61 -26.99 19.27
C GLU A 220 -0.65 -26.17 18.43
N ILE A 221 -0.75 -24.85 18.50
CA ILE A 221 0.13 -23.89 17.83
C ILE A 221 0.63 -22.88 18.88
N GLU A 222 1.93 -22.63 18.85
CA GLU A 222 2.53 -21.56 19.65
C GLU A 222 2.73 -20.32 18.79
N VAL A 223 2.23 -19.18 19.27
CA VAL A 223 2.42 -17.88 18.61
C VAL A 223 3.44 -17.06 19.37
N ILE A 224 4.45 -16.62 18.64
CA ILE A 224 5.49 -15.69 19.13
C ILE A 224 5.27 -14.38 18.40
N SER A 225 5.10 -13.29 19.12
CA SER A 225 4.98 -11.95 18.53
C SER A 225 6.21 -11.12 18.89
N ILE A 226 6.92 -10.73 17.85
CA ILE A 226 8.08 -9.83 17.97
C ILE A 226 7.59 -8.44 17.60
N ASP A 227 7.37 -7.61 18.61
CA ASP A 227 6.76 -6.30 18.44
C ASP A 227 7.03 -5.47 19.71
N PRO A 228 7.39 -4.19 19.58
CA PRO A 228 7.59 -3.33 20.77
C PRO A 228 6.32 -3.14 21.61
N VAL A 229 5.13 -3.31 21.00
CA VAL A 229 3.85 -3.03 21.67
C VAL A 229 2.95 -4.26 21.67
N VAL A 230 1.97 -4.27 22.58
CA VAL A 230 0.89 -5.23 22.58
C VAL A 230 -0.10 -4.82 21.49
N THR A 231 -0.33 -5.71 20.53
CA THR A 231 -1.19 -5.46 19.38
C THR A 231 -2.62 -5.94 19.60
N SER A 232 -3.54 -5.57 18.71
CA SER A 232 -4.90 -6.13 18.73
C SER A 232 -4.93 -7.63 18.48
N THR A 233 -3.91 -8.18 17.81
CA THR A 233 -3.77 -9.63 17.65
C THR A 233 -3.48 -10.33 18.99
N HIS A 234 -2.61 -9.75 19.84
CA HIS A 234 -2.39 -10.26 21.20
C HIS A 234 -3.70 -10.32 22.00
N GLU A 235 -4.46 -9.23 21.94
CA GLU A 235 -5.74 -9.16 22.68
C GLU A 235 -6.72 -10.21 22.20
N TYR A 236 -6.81 -10.40 20.90
CA TYR A 236 -7.74 -11.35 20.31
C TYR A 236 -7.37 -12.79 20.63
N LEU A 237 -6.09 -13.16 20.52
CA LEU A 237 -5.61 -14.51 20.79
C LEU A 237 -5.56 -14.83 22.30
N GLY A 238 -5.55 -13.80 23.13
CA GLY A 238 -5.30 -13.89 24.58
C GLY A 238 -3.83 -13.65 24.88
N ARG A 239 -3.54 -12.61 25.67
CA ARG A 239 -2.14 -12.23 25.98
C ARG A 239 -1.36 -13.37 26.62
N GLU A 240 -2.02 -14.18 27.43
CA GLU A 240 -1.43 -15.32 28.12
C GLU A 240 -1.04 -16.46 27.18
N HIS A 241 -1.58 -16.48 25.97
CA HIS A 241 -1.32 -17.50 24.95
C HIS A 241 -0.29 -17.06 23.91
N VAL A 242 0.18 -15.81 23.96
CA VAL A 242 1.14 -15.26 23.00
C VAL A 242 2.46 -14.98 23.72
N LYS A 243 3.53 -15.57 23.22
CA LYS A 243 4.88 -15.22 23.71
C LYS A 243 5.28 -13.88 23.10
N HIS A 244 5.29 -12.84 23.92
CA HIS A 244 5.63 -11.50 23.48
C HIS A 244 7.13 -11.24 23.64
N ILE A 245 7.81 -10.95 22.53
CA ILE A 245 9.19 -10.50 22.49
C ILE A 245 9.15 -8.98 22.25
N ALA A 246 9.19 -8.21 23.33
CA ALA A 246 9.10 -6.75 23.27
C ALA A 246 10.46 -6.14 22.95
N VAL A 247 10.88 -6.30 21.70
CA VAL A 247 12.17 -5.80 21.22
C VAL A 247 12.23 -4.27 21.31
N ASN A 248 13.37 -3.72 21.71
CA ASN A 248 13.58 -2.28 21.63
C ASN A 248 13.35 -1.82 20.19
N PRO A 249 12.56 -0.74 19.98
CA PRO A 249 12.28 -0.28 18.62
C PRO A 249 13.55 -0.09 17.80
N GLN A 250 13.47 -0.47 16.51
CA GLN A 250 14.53 -0.34 15.51
C GLN A 250 15.74 -1.27 15.72
N THR A 251 15.65 -2.27 16.58
CA THR A 251 16.73 -3.23 16.82
C THR A 251 16.42 -4.64 16.35
N ASP A 252 15.56 -4.78 15.39
CA ASP A 252 15.12 -6.09 14.85
C ASP A 252 16.28 -6.82 14.17
N VAL A 253 17.13 -6.13 13.43
CA VAL A 253 18.27 -6.74 12.72
C VAL A 253 19.26 -7.40 13.70
N PRO A 254 19.68 -6.79 14.81
CA PRO A 254 20.49 -7.49 15.80
C PRO A 254 19.85 -8.78 16.32
N LEU A 255 18.52 -8.77 16.55
CA LEU A 255 17.81 -9.98 16.95
C LEU A 255 17.89 -11.06 15.87
N GLN A 256 17.65 -10.70 14.62
CA GLN A 256 17.75 -11.62 13.48
C GLN A 256 19.15 -12.21 13.33
N LEU A 257 20.18 -11.38 13.45
CA LEU A 257 21.56 -11.82 13.36
C LEU A 257 21.91 -12.80 14.48
N ALA A 258 21.48 -12.52 15.71
CA ALA A 258 21.70 -13.40 16.85
C ALA A 258 20.97 -14.73 16.71
N LEU A 259 19.76 -14.72 16.15
CA LEU A 259 19.04 -15.95 15.81
C LEU A 259 19.84 -16.77 14.77
N ALA A 260 20.31 -16.12 13.72
CA ALA A 260 21.13 -16.76 12.69
C ALA A 260 22.46 -17.31 13.28
N TYR A 261 23.11 -16.55 14.13
CA TYR A 261 24.33 -16.99 14.82
C TYR A 261 24.09 -18.23 15.64
N THR A 262 23.02 -18.28 16.40
CA THR A 262 22.65 -19.44 17.23
C THR A 262 22.35 -20.66 16.36
N LEU A 263 21.58 -20.48 15.28
CA LEU A 263 21.29 -21.57 14.34
C LEU A 263 22.59 -22.15 13.76
N TYR A 264 23.52 -21.30 13.40
CA TYR A 264 24.79 -21.75 12.84
C TYR A 264 25.68 -22.42 13.89
N SER A 265 25.93 -21.75 15.02
CA SER A 265 26.89 -22.21 16.05
C SER A 265 26.44 -23.47 16.74
N GLU A 266 25.13 -23.70 16.87
CA GLU A 266 24.56 -24.92 17.46
C GLU A 266 24.22 -26.00 16.40
N ASN A 267 24.61 -25.77 15.15
CA ASN A 267 24.38 -26.70 14.04
C ASN A 267 22.89 -27.06 13.85
N LEU A 268 22.03 -26.05 13.95
CA LEU A 268 20.58 -26.20 13.81
C LEU A 268 20.06 -25.75 12.43
N TYR A 269 20.90 -25.22 11.58
CA TYR A 269 20.51 -24.73 10.27
C TYR A 269 20.48 -25.86 9.21
N ASP A 270 19.67 -25.65 8.18
CA ASP A 270 19.49 -26.61 7.08
C ASP A 270 20.57 -26.42 6.01
N LYS A 271 21.62 -27.22 6.08
CA LYS A 271 22.76 -27.16 5.13
C LYS A 271 22.34 -27.52 3.71
N ASN A 272 21.45 -28.48 3.54
CA ASN A 272 21.00 -28.89 2.21
C ASN A 272 20.18 -27.81 1.53
N PHE A 273 19.32 -27.12 2.28
CA PHE A 273 18.55 -26.02 1.71
C PHE A 273 19.48 -24.89 1.25
N LEU A 274 20.43 -24.50 2.09
CA LEU A 274 21.39 -23.45 1.72
C LEU A 274 22.23 -23.83 0.49
N ALA A 275 22.62 -25.11 0.39
CA ALA A 275 23.43 -25.58 -0.74
C ALA A 275 22.64 -25.63 -2.06
N ASN A 276 21.36 -26.00 -2.01
CA ASN A 276 20.58 -26.29 -3.21
C ASN A 276 19.67 -25.13 -3.66
N TYR A 277 19.31 -24.22 -2.77
CA TYR A 277 18.32 -23.16 -3.03
C TYR A 277 18.86 -21.74 -2.87
N CYS A 278 20.08 -21.60 -2.38
CA CYS A 278 20.67 -20.32 -2.06
C CYS A 278 22.05 -20.14 -2.64
N VAL A 279 22.47 -18.88 -2.78
CA VAL A 279 23.86 -18.49 -3.05
C VAL A 279 24.32 -17.47 -2.02
N GLY A 280 25.61 -17.48 -1.68
CA GLY A 280 26.25 -16.42 -0.94
C GLY A 280 26.24 -16.55 0.57
N PHE A 281 25.83 -17.69 1.13
CA PHE A 281 25.91 -17.88 2.57
C PHE A 281 27.35 -17.79 3.08
N GLU A 282 28.32 -18.30 2.32
CA GLU A 282 29.75 -18.26 2.67
C GLU A 282 30.29 -16.84 2.71
N GLN A 283 29.78 -15.93 1.91
CA GLN A 283 30.16 -14.52 1.94
C GLN A 283 29.56 -13.77 3.14
N PHE A 284 28.37 -14.17 3.57
CA PHE A 284 27.69 -13.60 4.73
C PHE A 284 28.29 -14.07 6.07
N LEU A 285 28.72 -15.33 6.12
CA LEU A 285 29.13 -16.00 7.35
C LEU A 285 30.27 -15.30 8.11
N PRO A 286 31.37 -14.82 7.46
CA PRO A 286 32.43 -14.10 8.18
C PRO A 286 31.94 -12.86 8.94
N TYR A 287 30.97 -12.15 8.37
CA TYR A 287 30.34 -11.02 9.06
C TYR A 287 29.55 -11.49 10.29
N LEU A 288 28.76 -12.52 10.15
CA LEU A 288 27.94 -13.09 11.24
C LEU A 288 28.80 -13.54 12.41
N LEU A 289 29.91 -14.21 12.13
CA LEU A 289 30.82 -14.78 13.13
C LEU A 289 31.78 -13.74 13.76
N GLY A 290 31.82 -12.52 13.25
CA GLY A 290 32.71 -11.48 13.75
C GLY A 290 34.13 -11.53 13.18
N GLU A 291 34.39 -12.37 12.20
CA GLU A 291 35.70 -12.47 11.55
C GLU A 291 36.01 -11.24 10.70
N LYS A 292 34.98 -10.55 10.21
CA LYS A 292 35.13 -9.42 9.30
C LYS A 292 35.34 -8.10 10.05
N ASP A 293 34.67 -7.90 11.18
CA ASP A 293 34.68 -6.64 11.95
C ASP A 293 35.06 -6.81 13.43
N GLY A 294 35.41 -8.01 13.87
CA GLY A 294 35.79 -8.30 15.22
C GLY A 294 34.63 -8.43 16.21
N GLN A 295 33.38 -8.35 15.74
CA GLN A 295 32.20 -8.44 16.59
C GLN A 295 31.32 -9.63 16.19
N PRO A 296 31.35 -10.74 16.93
CA PRO A 296 30.38 -11.81 16.75
C PRO A 296 28.94 -11.30 16.97
N LYS A 297 28.06 -11.64 16.04
CA LYS A 297 26.67 -11.20 16.11
C LYS A 297 25.81 -12.20 16.89
N ASP A 298 26.28 -12.54 18.11
CA ASP A 298 25.69 -13.55 18.97
C ASP A 298 24.58 -12.97 19.87
N ALA A 299 23.97 -13.84 20.66
CA ALA A 299 22.88 -13.44 21.56
C ALA A 299 23.33 -12.44 22.65
N ALA A 300 24.55 -12.57 23.16
CA ALA A 300 25.10 -11.64 24.17
C ALA A 300 25.27 -10.23 23.60
N TRP A 301 25.72 -10.12 22.34
CA TRP A 301 25.80 -8.84 21.65
C TRP A 301 24.40 -8.24 21.41
N ALA A 302 23.47 -9.05 20.91
CA ALA A 302 22.10 -8.59 20.62
C ALA A 302 21.34 -8.18 21.86
N GLU A 303 21.54 -8.82 23.02
CA GLU A 303 20.88 -8.47 24.26
C GLU A 303 21.09 -6.99 24.61
N LYS A 304 22.29 -6.49 24.43
CA LYS A 304 22.63 -5.08 24.75
C LYS A 304 21.87 -4.09 23.87
N LEU A 305 21.56 -4.46 22.64
CA LEU A 305 20.85 -3.60 21.69
C LEU A 305 19.33 -3.76 21.80
N THR A 306 18.86 -4.99 21.89
CA THR A 306 17.44 -5.33 21.81
C THR A 306 16.69 -5.27 23.13
N GLY A 307 17.42 -5.37 24.25
CA GLY A 307 16.81 -5.52 25.57
C GLY A 307 16.22 -6.91 25.81
N ILE A 308 16.44 -7.85 24.89
CA ILE A 308 15.97 -9.23 25.03
C ILE A 308 17.08 -10.09 25.59
N ASP A 309 16.77 -10.85 26.63
CA ASP A 309 17.68 -11.75 27.31
C ASP A 309 18.33 -12.74 26.32
N ALA A 310 19.66 -12.90 26.43
CA ALA A 310 20.43 -13.75 25.52
C ALA A 310 19.94 -15.19 25.48
N GLU A 311 19.57 -15.76 26.61
CA GLU A 311 19.05 -17.14 26.66
C GLU A 311 17.67 -17.24 26.00
N SER A 312 16.85 -16.21 26.13
CA SER A 312 15.56 -16.14 25.41
C SER A 312 15.77 -16.10 23.89
N ILE A 313 16.79 -15.39 23.41
CA ILE A 313 17.13 -15.35 21.97
C ILE A 313 17.56 -16.73 21.49
N ARG A 314 18.45 -17.41 22.23
CA ARG A 314 18.89 -18.78 21.91
C ARG A 314 17.71 -19.75 21.92
N GLY A 315 16.85 -19.65 22.93
CA GLY A 315 15.64 -20.47 23.04
C GLY A 315 14.70 -20.29 21.86
N LEU A 316 14.54 -19.06 21.39
CA LEU A 316 13.72 -18.77 20.21
C LEU A 316 14.30 -19.43 18.96
N ALA A 317 15.61 -19.31 18.73
CA ALA A 317 16.28 -19.95 17.59
C ALA A 317 16.10 -21.47 17.62
N ARG A 318 16.28 -22.09 18.78
CA ARG A 318 16.09 -23.54 18.97
C ARG A 318 14.66 -23.97 18.70
N GLN A 319 13.69 -23.19 19.17
CA GLN A 319 12.27 -23.46 18.95
C GLN A 319 11.90 -23.38 17.46
N MET A 320 12.39 -22.36 16.78
CA MET A 320 12.16 -22.19 15.33
C MET A 320 12.73 -23.35 14.53
N ALA A 321 13.91 -23.83 14.89
CA ALA A 321 14.57 -24.95 14.21
C ALA A 321 13.91 -26.30 14.50
N ALA A 322 13.37 -26.49 15.70
CA ALA A 322 12.77 -27.75 16.12
C ALA A 322 11.37 -27.99 15.54
N ASN A 323 10.70 -26.94 15.09
CA ASN A 323 9.29 -27.00 14.69
C ASN A 323 9.10 -26.58 13.23
N ARG A 324 7.95 -26.95 12.65
CA ARG A 324 7.45 -26.32 11.43
C ARG A 324 7.06 -24.89 11.80
N THR A 325 7.83 -23.94 11.29
CA THR A 325 7.76 -22.52 11.68
C THR A 325 7.36 -21.66 10.51
N GLN A 326 6.25 -20.94 10.64
CA GLN A 326 5.81 -19.93 9.68
C GLN A 326 6.19 -18.55 10.19
N ILE A 327 7.02 -17.84 9.43
CA ILE A 327 7.37 -16.44 9.73
C ILE A 327 6.41 -15.54 8.98
N ILE A 328 5.59 -14.81 9.72
CA ILE A 328 4.62 -13.86 9.21
C ILE A 328 5.14 -12.46 9.52
N ALA A 329 5.78 -11.85 8.52
CA ALA A 329 6.33 -10.51 8.63
C ALA A 329 5.30 -9.46 8.19
N GLY A 330 5.21 -8.37 8.94
CA GLY A 330 4.42 -7.20 8.56
C GLY A 330 5.23 -6.22 7.71
N TRP A 331 4.75 -4.99 7.58
CA TRP A 331 5.41 -3.96 6.79
C TRP A 331 6.03 -2.85 7.63
N CYS A 332 5.77 -2.81 8.93
CA CYS A 332 6.18 -1.67 9.76
C CYS A 332 7.71 -1.56 9.90
N VAL A 333 8.41 -2.68 10.08
CA VAL A 333 9.86 -2.66 10.35
C VAL A 333 10.67 -2.19 9.14
N GLN A 334 10.26 -2.57 7.92
CA GLN A 334 10.95 -2.11 6.71
C GLN A 334 10.78 -0.60 6.44
N ARG A 335 9.84 0.06 7.12
CA ARG A 335 9.65 1.52 7.02
C ARG A 335 10.69 2.32 7.81
N MET A 336 11.46 1.67 8.65
CA MET A 336 12.51 2.29 9.45
C MET A 336 13.75 2.57 8.62
N GLN A 337 14.67 3.38 9.13
CA GLN A 337 15.99 3.56 8.52
C GLN A 337 16.68 2.20 8.39
N HIS A 338 17.26 1.91 7.23
CA HIS A 338 17.88 0.62 6.90
C HIS A 338 16.90 -0.56 6.93
N GLY A 339 15.62 -0.31 6.66
CA GLY A 339 14.59 -1.36 6.66
C GLY A 339 14.81 -2.48 5.65
N GLU A 340 15.57 -2.23 4.59
CA GLU A 340 15.99 -3.21 3.59
C GLU A 340 16.71 -4.38 4.28
N GLN A 341 17.52 -4.11 5.26
CA GLN A 341 18.32 -5.11 5.98
C GLN A 341 17.44 -6.08 6.76
N TRP A 342 16.36 -5.58 7.35
CA TRP A 342 15.41 -6.41 8.07
C TRP A 342 14.68 -7.37 7.13
N ALA A 343 14.18 -6.86 6.01
CA ALA A 343 13.47 -7.69 5.02
C ALA A 343 14.39 -8.78 4.47
N TRP A 344 15.63 -8.44 4.16
CA TRP A 344 16.64 -9.40 3.72
C TRP A 344 16.90 -10.48 4.77
N MET A 345 17.05 -10.07 6.03
CA MET A 345 17.30 -11.02 7.13
C MET A 345 16.11 -11.94 7.42
N ILE A 346 14.88 -11.53 7.17
CA ILE A 346 13.71 -12.44 7.25
C ILE A 346 13.91 -13.61 6.28
N VAL A 347 14.35 -13.32 5.05
CA VAL A 347 14.61 -14.34 4.04
C VAL A 347 15.80 -15.23 4.44
N VAL A 348 16.87 -14.63 4.96
CA VAL A 348 18.06 -15.40 5.40
C VAL A 348 17.69 -16.37 6.54
N LEU A 349 16.95 -15.92 7.54
CA LEU A 349 16.48 -16.79 8.62
C LEU A 349 15.62 -17.92 8.10
N ALA A 350 14.66 -17.63 7.24
CA ALA A 350 13.80 -18.65 6.65
C ALA A 350 14.60 -19.67 5.82
N ALA A 351 15.61 -19.19 5.08
CA ALA A 351 16.53 -20.06 4.32
C ALA A 351 17.34 -20.97 5.25
N MET A 352 17.85 -20.43 6.36
CA MET A 352 18.60 -21.23 7.35
C MET A 352 17.72 -22.30 8.02
N LEU A 353 16.42 -22.03 8.18
CA LEU A 353 15.46 -23.01 8.70
C LEU A 353 15.06 -24.05 7.66
N GLY A 354 15.25 -23.76 6.37
CA GLY A 354 15.05 -24.71 5.28
C GLY A 354 13.62 -25.09 4.97
N GLN A 355 12.62 -24.28 5.36
CA GLN A 355 11.21 -24.62 5.23
C GLN A 355 10.47 -23.80 4.15
N ILE A 356 11.18 -22.96 3.41
CA ILE A 356 10.58 -22.16 2.33
C ILE A 356 9.97 -23.08 1.29
N GLY A 357 8.71 -22.85 0.94
CA GLY A 357 7.98 -23.68 -0.02
C GLY A 357 7.25 -24.87 0.56
N LEU A 358 7.34 -25.08 1.88
CA LEU A 358 6.54 -26.11 2.58
C LEU A 358 5.25 -25.52 3.13
N PRO A 359 4.15 -26.31 3.18
CA PRO A 359 2.94 -25.86 3.84
C PRO A 359 3.19 -25.53 5.32
N GLY A 360 2.88 -24.31 5.71
CA GLY A 360 3.04 -23.86 7.09
C GLY A 360 4.47 -23.60 7.56
N GLY A 361 5.41 -23.51 6.62
CA GLY A 361 6.80 -23.15 6.88
C GLY A 361 7.27 -22.02 5.95
N GLY A 362 8.47 -21.48 6.22
CA GLY A 362 9.04 -20.40 5.44
C GLY A 362 8.60 -19.01 5.92
N PHE A 363 8.49 -18.08 4.99
CA PHE A 363 8.22 -16.67 5.29
C PHE A 363 7.20 -16.08 4.34
N GLY A 364 6.64 -14.93 4.71
CA GLY A 364 5.87 -14.07 3.84
C GLY A 364 5.65 -12.71 4.47
N PHE A 365 5.33 -11.74 3.63
CA PHE A 365 5.20 -10.34 4.02
C PHE A 365 3.79 -9.78 3.82
N GLY A 366 2.81 -10.60 3.48
CA GLY A 366 1.51 -10.13 3.03
C GLY A 366 0.29 -10.67 3.77
N TRP A 367 0.44 -11.55 4.76
CA TRP A 367 -0.72 -12.17 5.43
C TRP A 367 -1.65 -11.17 6.14
N HIS A 368 -1.14 -10.01 6.50
CA HIS A 368 -1.92 -8.98 7.21
C HIS A 368 -2.68 -8.05 6.27
N TYR A 369 -2.70 -8.32 4.97
CA TYR A 369 -3.26 -7.40 3.98
C TYR A 369 -3.94 -8.15 2.83
N ASN A 370 -4.98 -7.53 2.25
CA ASN A 370 -5.71 -8.03 1.07
C ASN A 370 -6.31 -9.43 1.22
N GLY A 371 -6.60 -9.86 2.45
CA GLY A 371 -7.14 -11.19 2.69
C GLY A 371 -6.17 -12.32 2.32
N ALA A 372 -4.87 -12.03 2.24
CA ALA A 372 -3.88 -13.02 1.85
C ALA A 372 -3.89 -14.22 2.79
N GLY A 373 -3.71 -15.41 2.21
CA GLY A 373 -3.87 -16.68 2.92
C GLY A 373 -5.30 -17.22 2.89
N THR A 374 -6.28 -16.43 2.48
CA THR A 374 -7.60 -16.97 2.17
C THR A 374 -7.51 -17.73 0.85
N PRO A 375 -7.98 -18.98 0.75
CA PRO A 375 -7.94 -19.72 -0.50
C PRO A 375 -8.64 -18.95 -1.62
N GLY A 376 -7.92 -18.75 -2.72
CA GLY A 376 -8.42 -17.98 -3.87
C GLY A 376 -9.44 -18.78 -4.67
N ARG A 377 -10.53 -18.14 -5.06
CA ARG A 377 -11.58 -18.76 -5.88
C ARG A 377 -11.28 -18.56 -7.35
N LYS A 378 -11.64 -19.56 -8.15
CA LYS A 378 -11.57 -19.47 -9.61
C LYS A 378 -12.66 -18.52 -10.08
N GLY A 379 -12.28 -17.45 -10.73
CA GLY A 379 -13.24 -16.43 -11.16
C GLY A 379 -12.64 -15.47 -12.16
N VAL A 380 -13.28 -14.34 -12.30
CA VAL A 380 -12.90 -13.27 -13.22
C VAL A 380 -12.27 -12.14 -12.41
N ILE A 381 -11.23 -11.53 -12.95
CA ILE A 381 -10.66 -10.28 -12.44
C ILE A 381 -10.94 -9.22 -13.50
N LEU A 382 -11.74 -8.23 -13.12
CA LEU A 382 -12.15 -7.15 -14.02
C LEU A 382 -10.98 -6.20 -14.30
N SER A 383 -10.92 -5.67 -15.51
CA SER A 383 -9.98 -4.61 -15.87
C SER A 383 -10.65 -3.26 -15.66
N GLY A 384 -10.02 -2.42 -14.83
CA GLY A 384 -10.53 -1.08 -14.54
C GLY A 384 -10.18 -0.05 -15.61
N PHE A 385 -10.52 1.21 -15.33
CA PHE A 385 -10.16 2.33 -16.20
C PHE A 385 -8.63 2.50 -16.20
N SER A 386 -8.04 2.46 -17.39
CA SER A 386 -6.59 2.56 -17.56
C SER A 386 -6.14 4.02 -17.76
N GLY A 387 -5.04 4.40 -17.09
CA GLY A 387 -4.36 5.66 -17.35
C GLY A 387 -3.51 5.68 -18.62
N SER A 388 -3.35 4.53 -19.28
CA SER A 388 -2.55 4.41 -20.51
C SER A 388 -3.39 4.76 -21.74
N THR A 389 -2.75 5.37 -22.72
CA THR A 389 -3.36 5.69 -24.01
C THR A 389 -2.32 5.58 -25.12
N SER A 390 -2.76 5.11 -26.31
CA SER A 390 -1.96 5.12 -27.52
C SER A 390 -2.17 6.38 -28.36
N ILE A 391 -3.13 7.22 -27.98
CA ILE A 391 -3.41 8.48 -28.68
C ILE A 391 -2.26 9.47 -28.44
N PRO A 392 -1.66 10.05 -29.49
CA PRO A 392 -0.60 11.04 -29.32
C PRO A 392 -1.07 12.27 -28.52
N PRO A 393 -0.21 12.82 -27.66
CA PRO A 393 -0.54 14.03 -26.91
C PRO A 393 -0.63 15.27 -27.84
N VAL A 394 -1.30 16.29 -27.34
CA VAL A 394 -1.34 17.60 -28.02
C VAL A 394 0.08 18.17 -28.15
N HIS A 395 0.87 18.08 -27.09
CA HIS A 395 2.27 18.46 -27.08
C HIS A 395 3.14 17.21 -27.05
N ASP A 396 3.87 16.99 -28.14
CA ASP A 396 4.88 15.92 -28.18
C ASP A 396 6.13 16.42 -27.46
N ASN A 397 6.16 16.22 -26.15
CA ASN A 397 7.23 16.67 -25.27
C ASN A 397 7.81 15.52 -24.46
N SER A 398 8.36 14.52 -25.14
CA SER A 398 9.05 13.39 -24.53
C SER A 398 10.47 13.72 -24.05
N ASP A 399 10.99 14.89 -24.40
CA ASP A 399 12.33 15.32 -24.01
C ASP A 399 12.31 16.01 -22.63
N TYR A 400 12.83 15.32 -21.64
CA TYR A 400 12.98 15.81 -20.26
C TYR A 400 14.28 16.59 -20.04
N LYS A 401 15.07 16.83 -21.07
CA LYS A 401 16.33 17.61 -21.02
C LYS A 401 17.33 17.10 -19.97
N GLY A 402 17.41 15.79 -19.83
CA GLY A 402 18.30 15.14 -18.86
C GLY A 402 17.75 15.03 -17.45
N TYR A 403 16.62 15.64 -17.15
CA TYR A 403 15.94 15.49 -15.87
C TYR A 403 15.19 14.16 -15.80
N SER A 404 15.03 13.63 -14.60
CA SER A 404 14.26 12.40 -14.40
C SER A 404 12.76 12.62 -14.60
N SER A 405 12.11 11.68 -15.27
CA SER A 405 10.63 11.63 -15.35
C SER A 405 9.98 11.03 -14.12
N THR A 406 10.77 10.46 -13.21
CA THR A 406 10.28 9.83 -11.99
C THR A 406 11.14 10.27 -10.80
N ILE A 407 10.50 10.72 -9.74
CA ILE A 407 11.14 11.15 -8.50
C ILE A 407 10.90 10.07 -7.45
N PRO A 408 11.93 9.64 -6.68
CA PRO A 408 11.67 8.81 -5.50
C PRO A 408 10.69 9.53 -4.57
N ILE A 409 9.65 8.84 -4.12
CA ILE A 409 8.57 9.50 -3.36
C ILE A 409 9.07 10.24 -2.11
N ALA A 410 10.08 9.71 -1.43
CA ALA A 410 10.66 10.34 -0.25
C ALA A 410 11.54 11.57 -0.56
N ARG A 411 11.85 11.81 -1.84
CA ARG A 411 12.70 12.92 -2.29
C ARG A 411 11.90 13.99 -3.05
N PHE A 412 10.58 13.90 -3.00
CA PHE A 412 9.69 14.83 -3.67
C PHE A 412 9.98 16.29 -3.32
N ILE A 413 10.10 16.59 -2.03
CA ILE A 413 10.37 17.98 -1.60
C ILE A 413 11.79 18.44 -1.97
N ASP A 414 12.74 17.52 -2.03
CA ASP A 414 14.11 17.85 -2.49
C ASP A 414 14.10 18.28 -3.96
N ALA A 415 13.24 17.70 -4.80
CA ALA A 415 13.10 18.12 -6.19
C ALA A 415 12.65 19.59 -6.31
N ILE A 416 11.77 20.01 -5.41
CA ILE A 416 11.28 21.39 -5.41
C ILE A 416 12.33 22.35 -4.85
N LEU A 417 12.98 21.98 -3.74
CA LEU A 417 13.96 22.84 -3.05
C LEU A 417 15.33 22.85 -3.71
N GLU A 418 15.73 21.75 -4.34
CA GLU A 418 17.06 21.57 -4.92
C GLU A 418 16.97 21.06 -6.38
N PRO A 419 16.33 21.83 -7.28
CA PRO A 419 16.21 21.40 -8.68
C PRO A 419 17.58 21.23 -9.32
N GLY A 420 17.74 20.20 -10.13
CA GLY A 420 19.00 19.87 -10.80
C GLY A 420 19.99 19.08 -9.96
N LYS A 421 19.71 18.84 -8.68
CA LYS A 421 20.55 17.99 -7.85
C LYS A 421 20.53 16.56 -8.37
N VAL A 422 21.69 15.93 -8.42
CA VAL A 422 21.82 14.52 -8.80
C VAL A 422 21.85 13.69 -7.51
N ILE A 423 20.95 12.71 -7.43
CA ILE A 423 20.87 11.78 -6.31
C ILE A 423 21.02 10.35 -6.81
N ASN A 424 21.42 9.45 -5.93
CA ASN A 424 21.43 8.02 -6.22
C ASN A 424 20.11 7.38 -5.78
N TRP A 425 19.56 6.54 -6.65
CA TRP A 425 18.36 5.78 -6.37
C TRP A 425 18.43 4.41 -7.05
N ASN A 426 18.43 3.35 -6.25
CA ASN A 426 18.48 1.96 -6.75
C ASN A 426 19.66 1.70 -7.70
N GLY A 427 20.82 2.26 -7.38
CA GLY A 427 22.00 2.13 -8.20
C GLY A 427 22.06 3.01 -9.44
N LYS A 428 21.12 3.93 -9.58
CA LYS A 428 21.03 4.86 -10.73
C LYS A 428 21.19 6.32 -10.26
N SER A 429 21.74 7.14 -11.14
CA SER A 429 21.77 8.59 -10.94
C SER A 429 20.46 9.21 -11.43
N VAL A 430 19.83 10.02 -10.59
CA VAL A 430 18.57 10.70 -10.86
C VAL A 430 18.79 12.19 -10.72
N LYS A 431 18.54 12.94 -11.77
CA LYS A 431 18.62 14.41 -11.76
C LYS A 431 17.23 14.96 -11.45
N LEU A 432 17.10 15.65 -10.32
CA LEU A 432 15.82 16.15 -9.85
C LEU A 432 15.28 17.26 -10.77
N PRO A 433 14.01 17.14 -11.22
CA PRO A 433 13.43 18.09 -12.19
C PRO A 433 13.06 19.43 -11.56
N PRO A 434 13.04 20.52 -12.36
CA PRO A 434 12.66 21.86 -11.91
C PRO A 434 11.14 22.04 -11.91
N LEU A 435 10.45 21.52 -10.91
CA LEU A 435 8.99 21.55 -10.83
C LEU A 435 8.47 22.99 -10.70
N LYS A 436 7.42 23.31 -11.45
CA LYS A 436 6.69 24.57 -11.43
C LYS A 436 5.22 24.40 -11.03
N MET A 437 4.62 23.30 -11.44
CA MET A 437 3.20 22.99 -11.25
C MET A 437 3.03 21.60 -10.72
N CYS A 438 2.13 21.45 -9.74
CA CYS A 438 1.72 20.14 -9.20
C CYS A 438 0.20 19.99 -9.28
N ILE A 439 -0.24 18.80 -9.66
CA ILE A 439 -1.66 18.40 -9.67
C ILE A 439 -1.81 17.20 -8.76
N PHE A 440 -2.66 17.32 -7.75
CA PHE A 440 -2.95 16.28 -6.78
C PHE A 440 -4.42 15.88 -6.88
N ALA A 441 -4.69 14.62 -7.21
CA ALA A 441 -6.03 14.06 -7.28
C ALA A 441 -6.18 12.95 -6.25
N GLY A 442 -7.01 13.17 -5.21
CA GLY A 442 -7.28 12.19 -4.19
C GLY A 442 -6.05 11.80 -3.37
N THR A 443 -5.20 12.74 -3.04
CA THR A 443 -4.01 12.51 -2.22
C THR A 443 -3.71 13.74 -1.36
N ASN A 444 -3.12 13.50 -0.18
CA ASN A 444 -2.84 14.55 0.80
C ASN A 444 -1.35 14.55 1.18
N PRO A 445 -0.47 15.15 0.34
CA PRO A 445 0.97 15.18 0.60
C PRO A 445 1.36 15.76 1.95
N PHE A 446 0.66 16.76 2.44
CA PHE A 446 0.92 17.37 3.75
C PHE A 446 0.73 16.41 4.91
N HIS A 447 -0.09 15.37 4.74
CA HIS A 447 -0.26 14.32 5.76
C HIS A 447 0.75 13.18 5.57
N ARG A 448 1.18 12.93 4.35
CA ARG A 448 1.92 11.72 3.98
C ARG A 448 3.44 11.88 4.04
N HIS A 449 3.96 13.04 3.67
CA HIS A 449 5.41 13.27 3.62
C HIS A 449 5.97 13.77 4.95
N GLN A 450 7.27 13.61 5.12
CA GLN A 450 8.01 14.02 6.31
C GLN A 450 8.44 15.49 6.24
N GLN A 451 8.79 16.06 7.38
CA GLN A 451 9.35 17.41 7.47
C GLN A 451 8.41 18.49 6.93
N ILE A 452 7.27 18.65 7.58
CA ILE A 452 6.21 19.59 7.16
C ILE A 452 6.73 21.00 6.90
N ASN A 453 7.66 21.51 7.72
CA ASN A 453 8.21 22.86 7.53
C ASN A 453 8.98 22.97 6.21
N ARG A 454 9.72 21.92 5.81
CA ARG A 454 10.37 21.90 4.51
C ARG A 454 9.36 21.79 3.36
N ILE A 455 8.26 21.09 3.58
CA ILE A 455 7.17 21.02 2.58
C ILE A 455 6.59 22.42 2.36
N ILE A 456 6.30 23.16 3.42
CA ILE A 456 5.78 24.54 3.32
C ILE A 456 6.77 25.43 2.57
N GLU A 457 8.05 25.36 2.89
CA GLU A 457 9.09 26.11 2.20
C GLU A 457 9.14 25.79 0.70
N GLY A 458 9.13 24.50 0.35
CA GLY A 458 9.14 24.07 -1.04
C GLY A 458 7.85 24.44 -1.77
N TRP A 459 6.70 24.30 -1.13
CA TRP A 459 5.42 24.68 -1.72
C TRP A 459 5.39 26.13 -2.19
N ARG A 460 6.05 27.01 -1.44
CA ARG A 460 6.15 28.44 -1.80
C ARG A 460 6.95 28.69 -3.09
N LYS A 461 7.73 27.71 -3.54
CA LYS A 461 8.48 27.81 -4.80
C LYS A 461 7.68 27.36 -6.03
N LEU A 462 6.56 26.68 -5.83
CA LEU A 462 5.68 26.24 -6.92
C LEU A 462 4.85 27.43 -7.43
N GLU A 463 4.74 27.52 -8.74
CA GLU A 463 3.94 28.57 -9.38
C GLU A 463 2.44 28.30 -9.26
N THR A 464 2.05 27.02 -9.40
CA THR A 464 0.65 26.62 -9.37
C THR A 464 0.49 25.24 -8.75
N VAL A 465 -0.49 25.12 -7.83
CA VAL A 465 -0.88 23.87 -7.20
C VAL A 465 -2.38 23.68 -7.36
N ILE A 466 -2.78 22.55 -7.93
CA ILE A 466 -4.18 22.17 -8.12
C ILE A 466 -4.46 20.94 -7.27
N ALA A 467 -5.51 20.99 -6.45
CA ALA A 467 -5.96 19.87 -5.63
C ALA A 467 -7.40 19.50 -6.00
N ILE A 468 -7.62 18.22 -6.27
CA ILE A 468 -8.93 17.65 -6.57
C ILE A 468 -9.22 16.64 -5.48
N ASP A 469 -10.20 16.95 -4.63
CA ASP A 469 -10.53 16.11 -3.47
C ASP A 469 -11.96 16.38 -3.04
N ASN A 470 -12.46 15.60 -2.09
CA ASN A 470 -13.80 15.79 -1.54
C ASN A 470 -13.81 16.49 -0.18
N GLN A 471 -12.69 16.52 0.53
CA GLN A 471 -12.55 17.16 1.84
C GLN A 471 -11.50 18.27 1.80
N TRP A 472 -11.65 19.30 2.64
CA TRP A 472 -10.65 20.34 2.83
C TRP A 472 -9.46 19.79 3.62
N THR A 473 -8.58 19.08 2.92
CA THR A 473 -7.32 18.58 3.47
C THR A 473 -6.30 19.72 3.62
N SER A 474 -5.22 19.47 4.34
CA SER A 474 -4.09 20.41 4.41
C SER A 474 -3.56 20.74 3.02
N THR A 475 -3.47 19.76 2.14
CA THR A 475 -3.05 19.96 0.75
C THR A 475 -3.97 20.93 0.02
N CYS A 476 -5.29 20.80 0.16
CA CYS A 476 -6.25 21.72 -0.44
C CYS A 476 -6.08 23.15 0.08
N ARG A 477 -5.83 23.30 1.38
CA ARG A 477 -5.61 24.64 1.98
C ARG A 477 -4.37 25.33 1.48
N PHE A 478 -3.38 24.58 1.02
CA PHE A 478 -2.13 25.10 0.44
C PHE A 478 -2.15 25.08 -1.10
N ALA A 479 -3.29 24.81 -1.72
CA ALA A 479 -3.46 24.84 -3.17
C ALA A 479 -3.92 26.23 -3.66
N ASP A 480 -3.84 26.43 -4.97
CA ASP A 480 -4.33 27.63 -5.65
C ASP A 480 -5.72 27.40 -6.24
N ILE A 481 -5.96 26.24 -6.82
CA ILE A 481 -7.26 25.81 -7.36
C ILE A 481 -7.67 24.54 -6.62
N VAL A 482 -8.87 24.55 -6.06
CA VAL A 482 -9.44 23.41 -5.33
C VAL A 482 -10.76 22.99 -6.00
N LEU A 483 -10.81 21.76 -6.48
CA LEU A 483 -11.96 21.24 -7.23
C LEU A 483 -12.66 20.14 -6.40
N PRO A 484 -14.00 20.28 -6.17
CA PRO A 484 -14.74 19.29 -5.40
C PRO A 484 -15.05 18.04 -6.21
N ALA A 485 -14.50 16.90 -5.78
CA ALA A 485 -14.80 15.60 -6.35
C ALA A 485 -15.88 14.88 -5.52
N THR A 486 -16.62 13.99 -6.16
CA THR A 486 -17.59 13.12 -5.49
C THR A 486 -16.89 12.03 -4.68
N THR A 487 -17.57 11.54 -3.64
CA THR A 487 -17.21 10.28 -2.98
C THR A 487 -17.79 9.10 -3.76
N GLN A 488 -17.37 7.87 -3.43
CA GLN A 488 -17.93 6.66 -4.05
C GLN A 488 -19.43 6.48 -3.80
N PHE A 489 -20.00 7.16 -2.82
CA PHE A 489 -21.42 7.09 -2.49
C PHE A 489 -22.30 8.01 -3.34
N GLU A 490 -21.68 8.87 -4.12
CA GLU A 490 -22.34 9.86 -4.98
C GLU A 490 -22.28 9.47 -6.48
N ARG A 491 -21.90 8.23 -6.78
CA ARG A 491 -21.71 7.75 -8.16
C ARG A 491 -21.89 6.24 -8.27
N ASN A 492 -21.98 5.72 -9.48
CA ASN A 492 -22.09 4.29 -9.77
C ASN A 492 -20.73 3.71 -10.13
N ASP A 493 -20.47 2.50 -9.67
CA ASP A 493 -19.30 1.72 -10.02
C ASP A 493 -19.60 0.23 -9.83
N LEU A 494 -18.60 -0.59 -10.02
CA LEU A 494 -18.57 -1.99 -9.63
C LEU A 494 -17.16 -2.31 -9.13
N ASP A 495 -17.03 -3.38 -8.33
CA ASP A 495 -15.73 -3.73 -7.74
C ASP A 495 -15.57 -5.23 -7.61
N GLN A 496 -14.30 -5.67 -7.57
CA GLN A 496 -13.98 -6.98 -7.06
C GLN A 496 -14.40 -7.07 -5.60
N TYR A 497 -14.98 -8.18 -5.22
CA TYR A 497 -15.31 -8.48 -3.84
C TYR A 497 -14.33 -9.51 -3.31
N GLY A 498 -13.53 -9.11 -2.32
CA GLY A 498 -12.34 -9.83 -1.91
C GLY A 498 -11.14 -9.53 -2.82
N ASN A 499 -9.94 -9.65 -2.26
CA ASN A 499 -8.70 -9.46 -3.01
C ASN A 499 -8.12 -10.83 -3.37
N HIS A 500 -7.24 -11.40 -2.56
CA HIS A 500 -6.67 -12.73 -2.83
C HIS A 500 -7.71 -13.85 -2.78
N SER A 501 -8.76 -13.68 -2.00
CA SER A 501 -9.88 -14.63 -1.97
C SER A 501 -10.64 -14.71 -3.30
N ASN A 502 -10.64 -13.62 -4.05
CA ASN A 502 -11.43 -13.47 -5.27
C ASN A 502 -12.88 -13.98 -5.09
N ARG A 503 -13.54 -13.51 -4.02
CA ARG A 503 -14.86 -14.01 -3.61
C ARG A 503 -15.92 -13.78 -4.68
N GLY A 504 -15.86 -12.64 -5.35
CA GLY A 504 -16.87 -12.30 -6.36
C GLY A 504 -16.72 -10.89 -6.91
N ILE A 505 -17.84 -10.36 -7.37
CA ILE A 505 -17.98 -8.99 -7.88
C ILE A 505 -19.23 -8.39 -7.28
N ILE A 506 -19.19 -7.12 -6.89
CA ILE A 506 -20.35 -6.38 -6.36
C ILE A 506 -20.65 -5.15 -7.20
N ALA A 507 -21.93 -4.81 -7.29
CA ALA A 507 -22.37 -3.51 -7.76
C ALA A 507 -22.10 -2.46 -6.68
N MET A 508 -21.59 -1.30 -7.10
CA MET A 508 -21.45 -0.13 -6.23
C MET A 508 -22.42 0.92 -6.72
N LYS A 509 -23.67 0.86 -6.21
CA LYS A 509 -24.73 1.75 -6.67
C LYS A 509 -24.65 3.10 -5.98
N GLN A 510 -24.99 4.14 -6.72
CA GLN A 510 -25.07 5.49 -6.18
C GLN A 510 -26.07 5.54 -5.01
N VAL A 511 -25.63 6.09 -3.89
CA VAL A 511 -26.42 6.19 -2.66
C VAL A 511 -27.18 7.51 -2.62
N VAL A 512 -26.49 8.61 -2.90
CA VAL A 512 -27.06 9.96 -2.96
C VAL A 512 -26.53 10.68 -4.20
N PRO A 513 -27.24 11.72 -4.69
CA PRO A 513 -26.70 12.54 -5.77
C PRO A 513 -25.43 13.27 -5.31
N PRO A 514 -24.58 13.74 -6.25
CA PRO A 514 -23.44 14.57 -5.92
C PRO A 514 -23.84 15.73 -5.00
N GLN A 515 -23.09 15.91 -3.92
CA GLN A 515 -23.39 16.94 -2.92
C GLN A 515 -22.87 18.29 -3.38
N PHE A 516 -23.68 19.34 -3.22
CA PHE A 516 -23.36 20.69 -3.65
C PHE A 516 -22.98 20.71 -5.15
N GLU A 517 -21.80 21.23 -5.51
CA GLU A 517 -21.34 21.26 -6.89
C GLU A 517 -20.25 20.22 -7.18
N ALA A 518 -20.10 19.20 -6.35
CA ALA A 518 -19.13 18.14 -6.59
C ALA A 518 -19.39 17.39 -7.91
N ARG A 519 -18.33 17.05 -8.61
CA ARG A 519 -18.38 16.27 -9.86
C ARG A 519 -17.53 15.02 -9.74
N ASN A 520 -17.90 13.99 -10.49
CA ASN A 520 -17.05 12.82 -10.64
C ASN A 520 -15.71 13.20 -11.27
N ASP A 521 -14.63 12.57 -10.83
CA ASP A 521 -13.32 12.77 -11.46
C ASP A 521 -13.40 12.58 -12.98
N PHE A 522 -14.16 11.59 -13.43
CA PHE A 522 -14.39 11.36 -14.85
C PHE A 522 -14.92 12.60 -15.58
N ASP A 523 -15.90 13.28 -15.00
CA ASP A 523 -16.49 14.48 -15.60
C ASP A 523 -15.53 15.68 -15.56
N ILE A 524 -14.77 15.80 -14.45
CA ILE A 524 -13.74 16.86 -14.33
C ILE A 524 -12.70 16.73 -15.44
N PHE A 525 -12.14 15.54 -15.61
CA PHE A 525 -11.09 15.31 -16.62
C PHE A 525 -11.63 15.27 -18.04
N ARG A 526 -12.87 14.80 -18.25
CA ARG A 526 -13.53 14.91 -19.55
C ARG A 526 -13.63 16.38 -19.97
N GLU A 527 -14.11 17.25 -19.12
CA GLU A 527 -14.25 18.67 -19.40
C GLU A 527 -12.89 19.36 -19.58
N LEU A 528 -11.87 18.95 -18.84
CA LEU A 528 -10.50 19.41 -19.08
C LEU A 528 -10.02 19.01 -20.47
N CYS A 529 -10.19 17.74 -20.84
CA CYS A 529 -9.78 17.20 -22.14
C CYS A 529 -10.56 17.83 -23.30
N ARG A 530 -11.82 18.22 -23.11
CA ARG A 530 -12.60 18.94 -24.09
C ARG A 530 -11.93 20.24 -24.50
N ARG A 531 -11.29 20.93 -23.59
CA ARG A 531 -10.62 22.20 -23.82
C ARG A 531 -9.41 22.10 -24.77
N PHE A 532 -8.85 20.91 -24.93
CA PHE A 532 -7.76 20.67 -25.89
C PHE A 532 -8.10 19.56 -26.92
N ASN A 533 -9.39 19.40 -27.23
CA ASN A 533 -9.89 18.49 -28.26
C ASN A 533 -9.49 17.02 -28.08
N ARG A 534 -9.53 16.54 -26.83
CA ARG A 534 -9.24 15.16 -26.48
C ARG A 534 -10.35 14.50 -25.64
N GLU A 535 -11.54 15.09 -25.62
CA GLU A 535 -12.68 14.54 -24.88
C GLU A 535 -13.00 13.10 -25.28
N GLU A 536 -13.15 12.85 -26.59
CA GLU A 536 -13.46 11.51 -27.09
C GLU A 536 -12.31 10.54 -26.85
N ALA A 537 -11.07 10.97 -27.01
CA ALA A 537 -9.91 10.14 -26.70
C ALA A 537 -9.87 9.74 -25.22
N PHE A 538 -10.29 10.63 -24.33
CA PHE A 538 -10.35 10.37 -22.89
C PHE A 538 -11.51 9.43 -22.53
N THR A 539 -12.73 9.72 -23.00
CA THR A 539 -13.94 8.97 -22.64
C THR A 539 -14.12 7.70 -23.47
N GLU A 540 -13.47 7.60 -24.63
CA GLU A 540 -13.69 6.58 -25.66
C GLU A 540 -15.15 6.50 -26.12
N GLY A 541 -15.86 7.66 -26.05
CA GLY A 541 -17.24 7.79 -26.44
C GLY A 541 -18.27 7.24 -25.46
N LEU A 542 -17.83 6.86 -24.25
CA LEU A 542 -18.68 6.23 -23.24
C LEU A 542 -18.94 7.16 -22.05
N ASP A 543 -20.14 7.06 -21.51
CA ASP A 543 -20.49 7.63 -20.21
C ASP A 543 -20.21 6.63 -19.08
N GLU A 544 -20.57 6.99 -17.84
CA GLU A 544 -20.37 6.13 -16.66
C GLU A 544 -20.95 4.72 -16.89
N MET A 545 -22.21 4.61 -17.22
CA MET A 545 -22.88 3.30 -17.40
C MET A 545 -22.33 2.55 -18.61
N GLY A 546 -21.96 3.26 -19.65
CA GLY A 546 -21.29 2.67 -20.82
C GLY A 546 -19.96 2.02 -20.45
N TRP A 547 -19.18 2.67 -19.61
CA TRP A 547 -17.93 2.11 -19.10
C TRP A 547 -18.15 0.89 -18.20
N LEU A 548 -19.14 0.94 -17.30
CA LEU A 548 -19.46 -0.21 -16.45
C LEU A 548 -19.88 -1.43 -17.29
N LYS A 549 -20.70 -1.21 -18.33
CA LYS A 549 -21.11 -2.27 -19.25
C LYS A 549 -19.92 -2.87 -20.00
N ARG A 550 -18.99 -2.01 -20.45
CA ARG A 550 -17.80 -2.47 -21.16
C ARG A 550 -16.87 -3.28 -20.26
N ILE A 551 -16.62 -2.79 -19.04
CA ILE A 551 -15.81 -3.51 -18.03
C ILE A 551 -16.43 -4.88 -17.75
N TRP A 552 -17.74 -4.92 -17.58
CA TRP A 552 -18.48 -6.17 -17.37
C TRP A 552 -18.35 -7.13 -18.54
N GLN A 553 -18.53 -6.62 -19.77
CA GLN A 553 -18.46 -7.43 -20.99
C GLN A 553 -17.06 -8.01 -21.20
N GLU A 554 -16.01 -7.27 -20.90
CA GLU A 554 -14.64 -7.79 -20.91
C GLU A 554 -14.48 -8.92 -19.89
N GLY A 555 -15.10 -8.78 -18.72
CA GLY A 555 -15.18 -9.84 -17.72
C GLY A 555 -15.92 -11.08 -18.20
N VAL A 556 -17.02 -10.91 -18.93
CA VAL A 556 -17.75 -12.02 -19.56
C VAL A 556 -16.85 -12.80 -20.51
N GLN A 557 -16.10 -12.10 -21.35
CA GLN A 557 -15.17 -12.75 -22.30
C GLN A 557 -14.02 -13.47 -21.58
N GLN A 558 -13.46 -12.86 -20.54
CA GLN A 558 -12.45 -13.52 -19.72
C GLN A 558 -13.00 -14.79 -19.07
N GLY A 559 -14.23 -14.74 -18.57
CA GLY A 559 -14.90 -15.87 -17.95
C GLY A 559 -15.11 -17.05 -18.90
N LYS A 560 -15.46 -16.78 -20.15
CA LYS A 560 -15.60 -17.82 -21.18
C LYS A 560 -14.34 -18.64 -21.35
N GLY A 561 -13.18 -17.99 -21.35
CA GLY A 561 -11.88 -18.66 -21.43
C GLY A 561 -11.50 -19.47 -20.20
N ARG A 562 -12.16 -19.26 -19.07
CA ARG A 562 -11.89 -19.91 -17.78
C ARG A 562 -12.98 -20.86 -17.32
N GLY A 563 -14.06 -21.02 -18.10
CA GLY A 563 -15.22 -21.79 -17.68
C GLY A 563 -16.03 -21.14 -16.56
N VAL A 564 -15.97 -19.82 -16.43
CA VAL A 564 -16.72 -19.03 -15.46
C VAL A 564 -17.81 -18.24 -16.19
N HIS A 565 -19.06 -18.46 -15.80
CA HIS A 565 -20.21 -17.80 -16.43
C HIS A 565 -20.64 -16.59 -15.60
N LEU A 566 -20.63 -15.41 -16.22
CA LEU A 566 -21.22 -14.20 -15.65
C LEU A 566 -22.60 -13.97 -16.27
N PRO A 567 -23.59 -13.49 -15.49
CA PRO A 567 -24.89 -13.12 -16.05
C PRO A 567 -24.76 -11.90 -16.96
N ALA A 568 -25.81 -11.61 -17.72
CA ALA A 568 -25.90 -10.36 -18.47
C ALA A 568 -25.82 -9.15 -17.53
N PHE A 569 -25.23 -8.04 -17.99
CA PHE A 569 -25.03 -6.87 -17.14
C PHE A 569 -26.33 -6.36 -16.50
N ASP A 570 -27.42 -6.27 -17.28
CA ASP A 570 -28.68 -5.76 -16.75
C ASP A 570 -29.27 -6.66 -15.65
N ASP A 571 -29.11 -7.98 -15.77
CA ASP A 571 -29.51 -8.92 -14.71
C ASP A 571 -28.65 -8.77 -13.47
N PHE A 572 -27.34 -8.65 -13.64
CA PHE A 572 -26.43 -8.36 -12.54
C PHE A 572 -26.79 -7.04 -11.84
N TRP A 573 -26.89 -5.96 -12.62
CA TRP A 573 -27.06 -4.62 -12.04
C TRP A 573 -28.43 -4.43 -11.39
N ASN A 574 -29.50 -4.87 -12.04
CA ASN A 574 -30.86 -4.62 -11.59
C ASN A 574 -31.40 -5.67 -10.62
N ASN A 575 -30.98 -6.93 -10.76
CA ASN A 575 -31.59 -8.03 -10.03
C ASN A 575 -30.66 -8.67 -9.01
N LYS A 576 -29.47 -9.08 -9.41
CA LYS A 576 -28.55 -9.85 -8.56
C LYS A 576 -27.70 -8.98 -7.65
N GLU A 577 -27.17 -7.90 -8.17
CA GLU A 577 -26.31 -6.91 -7.55
C GLU A 577 -24.92 -7.42 -7.15
N TYR A 578 -24.73 -8.73 -7.05
CA TYR A 578 -23.44 -9.37 -6.84
C TYR A 578 -23.40 -10.76 -7.46
N VAL A 579 -22.20 -11.24 -7.71
CA VAL A 579 -21.94 -12.63 -8.10
C VAL A 579 -20.86 -13.18 -7.18
N GLU A 580 -21.01 -14.46 -6.80
CA GLU A 580 -19.99 -15.18 -6.05
C GLU A 580 -19.31 -16.21 -6.95
N PHE A 581 -18.00 -16.35 -6.79
CA PHE A 581 -17.24 -17.40 -7.43
C PHE A 581 -17.11 -18.60 -6.51
N ASP A 582 -17.01 -19.79 -7.12
CA ASP A 582 -16.87 -21.05 -6.41
C ASP A 582 -15.46 -21.60 -6.50
N HIS A 583 -15.24 -22.77 -5.90
CA HIS A 583 -14.03 -23.57 -6.02
C HIS A 583 -12.76 -22.87 -5.48
N PRO A 584 -12.71 -22.63 -4.14
CA PRO A 584 -11.49 -22.15 -3.51
C PRO A 584 -10.35 -23.17 -3.67
N GLN A 585 -9.15 -22.70 -3.98
CA GLN A 585 -7.97 -23.51 -4.20
C GLN A 585 -6.91 -23.20 -3.16
N MET A 586 -6.31 -24.26 -2.60
CA MET A 586 -5.16 -24.12 -1.71
C MET A 586 -3.93 -23.68 -2.49
N PHE A 587 -3.08 -22.91 -1.83
CA PHE A 587 -1.85 -22.38 -2.39
C PHE A 587 -0.71 -22.46 -1.38
N VAL A 588 0.48 -22.80 -1.85
CA VAL A 588 1.70 -22.76 -1.03
C VAL A 588 2.71 -21.84 -1.72
N ARG A 589 3.07 -20.76 -1.05
CA ARG A 589 4.05 -19.81 -1.56
C ARG A 589 5.42 -20.47 -1.74
N HIS A 590 6.05 -20.27 -2.89
CA HIS A 590 7.36 -20.82 -3.29
C HIS A 590 7.41 -22.36 -3.45
N GLN A 591 6.27 -23.04 -3.53
CA GLN A 591 6.23 -24.49 -3.66
C GLN A 591 6.91 -24.97 -4.95
N ALA A 592 6.58 -24.34 -6.08
CA ALA A 592 7.14 -24.74 -7.37
C ALA A 592 8.66 -24.60 -7.40
N PHE A 593 9.19 -23.51 -6.86
CA PHE A 593 10.64 -23.31 -6.71
C PHE A 593 11.28 -24.40 -5.84
N ARG A 594 10.64 -24.76 -4.73
CA ARG A 594 11.17 -25.81 -3.85
C ARG A 594 11.17 -27.17 -4.54
N GLU A 595 10.12 -27.50 -5.25
CA GLU A 595 9.99 -28.81 -5.92
C GLU A 595 11.01 -28.97 -7.04
N ASP A 596 11.27 -27.94 -7.82
CA ASP A 596 12.25 -27.97 -8.90
C ASP A 596 12.80 -26.56 -9.18
N PRO A 597 13.89 -26.16 -8.53
CA PRO A 597 14.45 -24.82 -8.70
C PRO A 597 15.06 -24.59 -10.08
N ASP A 598 15.42 -25.62 -10.82
CA ASP A 598 15.95 -25.51 -12.17
C ASP A 598 14.84 -25.22 -13.18
N LEU A 599 13.69 -25.88 -13.03
CA LEU A 599 12.53 -25.69 -13.89
C LEU A 599 11.72 -24.43 -13.54
N GLU A 600 11.66 -24.12 -12.24
CA GLU A 600 10.90 -22.99 -11.70
C GLU A 600 11.82 -22.05 -10.90
N PRO A 601 12.83 -21.43 -11.56
CA PRO A 601 13.79 -20.56 -10.87
C PRO A 601 13.11 -19.30 -10.36
N LEU A 602 13.73 -18.66 -9.36
CA LEU A 602 13.36 -17.32 -8.93
C LEU A 602 13.82 -16.27 -9.94
N GLY A 603 13.23 -15.08 -9.88
CA GLY A 603 13.56 -13.96 -10.76
C GLY A 603 14.88 -13.24 -10.45
N THR A 604 15.78 -13.85 -9.67
CA THR A 604 17.12 -13.35 -9.38
C THR A 604 18.11 -13.74 -10.49
N PRO A 605 19.28 -13.07 -10.59
CA PRO A 605 20.29 -13.46 -11.56
C PRO A 605 20.76 -14.92 -11.46
N SER A 606 20.85 -15.46 -10.25
CA SER A 606 21.21 -16.87 -10.01
C SER A 606 20.04 -17.84 -10.18
N GLY A 607 18.81 -17.35 -10.23
CA GLY A 607 17.62 -18.18 -10.16
C GLY A 607 17.32 -18.73 -8.76
N LEU A 608 18.15 -18.41 -7.78
CA LEU A 608 18.11 -18.90 -6.41
C LEU A 608 17.92 -17.74 -5.43
N ILE A 609 17.81 -18.05 -4.14
CA ILE A 609 17.78 -17.05 -3.06
C ILE A 609 19.18 -16.47 -2.91
N GLU A 610 19.31 -15.14 -3.00
CA GLU A 610 20.62 -14.48 -2.91
C GLU A 610 20.85 -13.92 -1.51
N ILE A 611 21.54 -14.69 -0.67
CA ILE A 611 22.03 -14.24 0.63
C ILE A 611 23.18 -13.23 0.43
N TYR A 612 24.02 -13.47 -0.56
CA TYR A 612 24.89 -12.44 -1.13
C TYR A 612 24.38 -12.08 -2.52
N SER A 613 24.18 -10.79 -2.77
CA SER A 613 23.74 -10.26 -4.06
C SER A 613 24.85 -9.44 -4.70
N LYS A 614 25.39 -9.96 -5.82
CA LYS A 614 26.37 -9.20 -6.60
C LYS A 614 25.75 -7.92 -7.18
N THR A 615 24.48 -7.96 -7.56
CA THR A 615 23.76 -6.79 -8.07
C THR A 615 23.78 -5.65 -7.06
N ILE A 616 23.47 -5.94 -5.79
CA ILE A 616 23.50 -4.93 -4.72
C ILE A 616 24.93 -4.48 -4.43
N ALA A 617 25.86 -5.44 -4.32
CA ALA A 617 27.28 -5.14 -4.06
C ALA A 617 27.86 -4.18 -5.11
N ASP A 618 27.53 -4.36 -6.37
CA ASP A 618 28.02 -3.54 -7.48
C ASP A 618 27.47 -2.10 -7.47
N MET A 619 26.44 -1.81 -6.68
CA MET A 619 25.92 -0.44 -6.48
C MET A 619 26.82 0.40 -5.58
N ASN A 620 27.70 -0.22 -4.81
CA ASN A 620 28.70 0.43 -3.94
C ASN A 620 28.09 1.37 -2.87
N TYR A 621 26.96 0.97 -2.28
CA TYR A 621 26.39 1.70 -1.15
C TYR A 621 27.09 1.28 0.17
N ASP A 622 27.42 2.25 1.00
CA ASP A 622 27.98 1.98 2.32
C ASP A 622 26.94 1.35 3.27
N ASP A 623 25.69 1.70 3.10
CA ASP A 623 24.57 1.32 3.96
C ASP A 623 23.64 0.24 3.35
N CYS A 624 24.02 -0.34 2.21
CA CYS A 624 23.37 -1.50 1.61
C CYS A 624 24.39 -2.25 0.77
N GLN A 625 25.09 -3.18 1.39
CA GLN A 625 26.17 -3.95 0.79
C GLN A 625 25.69 -5.30 0.25
N GLY A 626 26.57 -6.17 -0.17
CA GLY A 626 26.25 -7.41 -0.87
C GLY A 626 25.56 -8.48 0.00
N HIS A 627 25.55 -8.34 1.30
CA HIS A 627 24.83 -9.21 2.24
C HIS A 627 24.18 -8.36 3.33
N PRO A 628 23.17 -8.86 4.06
CA PRO A 628 22.54 -8.08 5.12
C PRO A 628 23.51 -7.80 6.26
N MET A 629 23.37 -6.61 6.85
CA MET A 629 24.21 -6.13 7.94
C MET A 629 23.41 -5.28 8.91
N TRP A 630 23.91 -5.13 10.12
CA TRP A 630 23.43 -4.14 11.06
C TRP A 630 24.11 -2.79 10.78
N PHE A 631 23.28 -1.76 10.59
CA PHE A 631 23.71 -0.37 10.52
C PHE A 631 23.04 0.41 11.63
N GLU A 632 23.83 1.18 12.39
CA GLU A 632 23.28 2.03 13.45
C GLU A 632 22.35 3.09 12.85
N LYS A 633 21.30 3.42 13.57
CA LYS A 633 20.27 4.36 13.16
C LYS A 633 20.46 5.71 13.84
N ILE A 634 20.19 6.78 13.10
CA ILE A 634 20.40 8.15 13.58
C ILE A 634 19.50 8.47 14.79
N GLU A 635 18.26 7.99 14.75
CA GLU A 635 17.24 8.33 15.76
C GLU A 635 16.81 7.13 16.62
N ARG A 636 17.69 6.17 16.80
CA ARG A 636 17.36 5.03 17.67
C ARG A 636 17.39 5.47 19.13
N SER A 637 16.32 5.23 19.89
CA SER A 637 16.26 5.39 21.32
C SER A 637 16.91 4.19 22.05
N HIS A 638 16.88 4.17 23.38
CA HIS A 638 17.44 3.08 24.20
C HIS A 638 18.93 2.79 23.89
N GLY A 639 19.78 3.78 24.08
CA GLY A 639 21.22 3.65 23.89
C GLY A 639 21.75 3.99 22.52
N GLY A 640 20.87 4.41 21.58
CA GLY A 640 21.29 4.88 20.27
C GLY A 640 21.85 6.29 20.27
N PRO A 641 22.38 6.75 19.12
CA PRO A 641 22.88 8.11 18.97
C PRO A 641 21.80 9.14 19.33
N GLY A 642 22.16 10.14 20.11
CA GLY A 642 21.22 11.19 20.52
C GLY A 642 20.23 10.80 21.61
N SER A 643 20.18 9.56 22.08
CA SER A 643 19.22 9.11 23.09
C SER A 643 19.40 9.80 24.44
N GLN A 644 20.60 10.26 24.76
CA GLN A 644 20.86 11.07 25.97
C GLN A 644 20.21 12.45 25.89
N LYS A 645 20.23 13.05 24.69
CA LYS A 645 19.61 14.36 24.46
C LYS A 645 18.10 14.24 24.29
N TYR A 646 17.62 13.16 23.65
CA TYR A 646 16.22 12.91 23.41
C TYR A 646 15.85 11.54 23.99
N PRO A 647 15.56 11.46 25.28
CA PRO A 647 15.40 10.17 25.96
C PRO A 647 14.04 9.50 25.74
N LEU A 648 13.06 10.22 25.20
CA LEU A 648 11.74 9.67 24.96
C LEU A 648 11.65 9.07 23.55
N HIS A 649 11.05 7.91 23.45
CA HIS A 649 10.75 7.26 22.18
C HIS A 649 9.32 7.56 21.75
N LEU A 650 9.15 8.12 20.55
CA LEU A 650 7.84 8.29 19.95
C LEU A 650 7.48 7.03 19.17
N GLN A 651 6.49 6.29 19.64
CA GLN A 651 5.94 5.13 18.95
C GLN A 651 4.65 5.53 18.24
N SER A 652 4.66 5.44 16.92
CA SER A 652 3.47 5.68 16.10
C SER A 652 2.85 4.35 15.69
N VAL A 653 1.62 4.12 16.13
CA VAL A 653 0.85 2.94 15.77
C VAL A 653 -0.25 3.32 14.78
N HIS A 654 -0.64 2.36 13.93
CA HIS A 654 -1.76 2.57 13.02
C HIS A 654 -3.06 2.69 13.83
N PRO A 655 -3.82 3.77 13.72
CA PRO A 655 -5.10 3.89 14.40
C PRO A 655 -6.13 2.92 13.79
N ASP A 656 -7.12 2.53 14.58
CA ASP A 656 -8.17 1.60 14.15
C ASP A 656 -9.50 2.30 13.80
N PHE A 657 -9.46 3.62 13.60
CA PHE A 657 -10.63 4.45 13.31
C PHE A 657 -10.45 5.33 12.04
N ARG A 658 -9.34 5.20 11.33
CA ARG A 658 -9.08 5.91 10.07
C ARG A 658 -8.03 5.18 9.26
N LEU A 659 -7.90 5.54 7.99
CA LEU A 659 -6.84 5.06 7.11
C LEU A 659 -6.20 6.25 6.39
N HIS A 660 -4.90 6.48 6.61
CA HIS A 660 -4.21 7.70 6.17
C HIS A 660 -4.93 8.92 6.75
N SER A 661 -5.35 9.87 5.92
CA SER A 661 -6.23 10.97 6.34
C SER A 661 -7.71 10.74 6.02
N GLN A 662 -8.07 9.54 5.55
CA GLN A 662 -9.47 9.21 5.27
C GLN A 662 -10.22 8.96 6.58
N LEU A 663 -11.45 9.43 6.64
CA LEU A 663 -12.34 9.38 7.80
C LEU A 663 -11.88 10.22 9.01
N CYS A 664 -10.87 11.09 8.84
CA CYS A 664 -10.50 12.06 9.87
C CYS A 664 -11.64 13.02 10.21
N GLU A 665 -12.58 13.22 9.28
CA GLU A 665 -13.75 14.07 9.42
C GLU A 665 -14.92 13.40 10.13
N SER A 666 -14.81 12.11 10.45
CA SER A 666 -15.92 11.37 11.10
C SER A 666 -16.06 11.77 12.56
N GLU A 667 -17.26 12.17 12.93
CA GLU A 667 -17.64 12.42 14.33
C GLU A 667 -18.12 11.13 15.01
N THR A 668 -18.42 10.08 14.23
CA THR A 668 -18.90 8.79 14.72
C THR A 668 -17.76 7.89 15.19
N LEU A 669 -16.61 7.96 14.52
CA LEU A 669 -15.40 7.19 14.84
C LEU A 669 -14.49 8.00 15.75
#